data_224cb304ce911f2418e3489c5d9a086d
#
_entry.id   224cb304ce911f2418e3489c5d9a086d
#
_cell.length_a   1.000
_cell.length_b   1.000
_cell.length_c   1.000
_cell.angle_alpha   90.00
_cell.angle_beta   90.00
_cell.angle_gamma   90.00
#
_symmetry.space_group_name_H-M   'P 1'
#
loop_
_entity.id
_entity.type
_entity.pdbx_description
1 polymer ?
#
loop_
_entity_poly.entity_id
_entity_poly.type
_entity_poly.pdbx_seq_one_letter_code
_entity_poly.pdbx_strand_id
1 'polypeptide(L)'
;MPQLSVIVHGPNAQGHLTDLLDSLEAHPLTGCEVIVAAVGDWAQETAEHHAPETIVVPLPDGTGDPQARAVGAARASGRWLHFVHAKDGLPAGAPRLIAERTAELDATASADPVDVLLFDHVTTTWQTAAKPSRDGRHLAAVGRAGRSLDETADLLRLTPLLGNRALRAAFWRAHEERLNTDDEQRAAQAALLYAGRIACLNQTAYEHRVLRPESLPPRAPEDRLGLIDRYESLLALARDRRAPRTVLYDLMVRDLIRTFAREELPDPVAREFFRRASVAAVRWRPEGHRRPAGPEGVRHALLEEGAYTKYRAFQAANRTRRAARKAVRTRKRQLSTRIRDHQYQRALSRPVDPHLAVFAAYWERGVACNPAAIAAKLAELAPHIRPVWVVNKQNEALLPPGTDHVVPGTRRYWETLATAKYLTNNVNFPNAVVKRPDAVHLQTHHGTPLKRMGLDQMDHPAAAKGLDFAALLTRVDKWDYSVSANSHSTRMWQRAYPSRYTSLDYGYPRNDVFYTATTADVRAARERLGIAPGRTAVLYAPTHRDYEAGYTPRLDLAALADRLGDDTVLLVRAHYFYGGAASPLTGLRRSGRIIDVSAYDPVEELCLAADALVTDYSSIMFDYANLNRPIVIYADDWETYRTTRGVYFDLMAEHPGQVARTQEELAEIFLSGAWRDESAAKARAAFRRRFCEYDDGRAAERVVRRVFLDEPEDALPPVLPIEDRTPAPTPEEATA
;
A
#
# COMPACT_ATOMS: atom_id res chain seq x y z
N MET A 1 14.72 -33.87 12.22
CA MET A 1 14.05 -33.41 11.01
C MET A 1 12.80 -32.67 11.45
N PRO A 2 12.53 -31.48 10.89
CA PRO A 2 11.28 -30.77 11.18
C PRO A 2 10.06 -31.58 10.73
N GLN A 3 8.97 -31.41 11.44
CA GLN A 3 7.69 -32.02 11.08
C GLN A 3 7.01 -31.29 9.91
N LEU A 4 7.14 -29.94 9.90
CA LEU A 4 6.53 -29.07 8.93
C LEU A 4 7.55 -28.11 8.31
N SER A 5 7.56 -27.98 6.99
CA SER A 5 8.22 -26.90 6.28
C SER A 5 7.16 -25.89 5.81
N VAL A 6 7.23 -24.67 6.32
CA VAL A 6 6.45 -23.54 5.83
C VAL A 6 7.21 -22.90 4.68
N ILE A 7 6.65 -22.95 3.49
CA ILE A 7 7.27 -22.43 2.26
C ILE A 7 6.55 -21.16 1.86
N VAL A 8 7.20 -20.02 2.09
CA VAL A 8 6.71 -18.71 1.67
C VAL A 8 7.14 -18.47 0.22
N HIS A 9 6.21 -18.15 -0.66
CA HIS A 9 6.45 -17.97 -2.09
C HIS A 9 5.68 -16.77 -2.67
N GLY A 10 6.07 -16.37 -3.86
CA GLY A 10 5.45 -15.26 -4.58
C GLY A 10 6.08 -13.89 -4.26
N PRO A 11 5.75 -12.86 -5.08
CA PRO A 11 6.31 -11.54 -4.90
C PRO A 11 5.83 -10.91 -3.59
N ASN A 12 6.65 -10.03 -3.03
CA ASN A 12 6.29 -9.23 -1.84
C ASN A 12 5.25 -8.15 -2.19
N ALA A 13 4.07 -8.59 -2.62
CA ALA A 13 2.99 -7.72 -3.06
C ALA A 13 2.59 -6.73 -1.96
N GLN A 14 2.74 -5.44 -2.21
CA GLN A 14 2.30 -4.36 -1.32
C GLN A 14 2.91 -4.46 0.11
N GLY A 15 4.09 -5.05 0.27
CA GLY A 15 4.81 -5.13 1.54
C GLY A 15 4.18 -6.05 2.60
N HIS A 16 3.28 -6.95 2.22
CA HIS A 16 2.62 -7.86 3.16
C HIS A 16 3.53 -8.99 3.68
N LEU A 17 4.65 -9.26 3.02
CA LEU A 17 5.64 -10.24 3.49
C LEU A 17 6.15 -9.89 4.90
N THR A 18 6.36 -8.62 5.20
CA THR A 18 6.75 -8.17 6.55
C THR A 18 5.74 -8.64 7.61
N ASP A 19 4.44 -8.41 7.39
CA ASP A 19 3.39 -8.83 8.34
C ASP A 19 3.39 -10.36 8.55
N LEU A 20 3.63 -11.12 7.49
CA LEU A 20 3.72 -12.58 7.56
C LEU A 20 4.93 -13.03 8.39
N LEU A 21 6.10 -12.47 8.14
CA LEU A 21 7.34 -12.82 8.85
C LEU A 21 7.28 -12.41 10.32
N ASP A 22 6.80 -11.21 10.63
CA ASP A 22 6.58 -10.76 12.01
C ASP A 22 5.64 -11.72 12.77
N SER A 23 4.60 -12.25 12.11
CA SER A 23 3.69 -13.22 12.72
C SER A 23 4.36 -14.58 13.00
N LEU A 24 5.37 -14.95 12.23
CA LEU A 24 6.15 -16.17 12.43
C LEU A 24 7.16 -16.03 13.57
N GLU A 25 7.84 -14.88 13.67
CA GLU A 25 8.80 -14.59 14.75
C GLU A 25 8.15 -14.47 16.14
N ALA A 26 6.93 -13.94 16.18
CA ALA A 26 6.21 -13.74 17.45
C ALA A 26 5.95 -15.03 18.24
N HIS A 27 6.19 -16.22 17.66
CA HIS A 27 5.88 -17.51 18.28
C HIS A 27 6.96 -18.57 18.00
N PRO A 28 7.31 -19.40 19.02
CA PRO A 28 8.27 -20.47 18.83
C PRO A 28 7.88 -21.43 17.70
N LEU A 29 8.76 -21.64 16.74
CA LEU A 29 8.59 -22.53 15.58
C LEU A 29 9.03 -23.98 15.89
N THR A 30 8.77 -24.48 17.10
CA THR A 30 9.19 -25.82 17.52
C THR A 30 8.70 -26.90 16.55
N GLY A 31 9.62 -27.66 15.96
CA GLY A 31 9.30 -28.68 14.97
C GLY A 31 8.98 -28.17 13.57
N CYS A 32 9.14 -26.89 13.31
CA CYS A 32 8.94 -26.28 12.01
C CYS A 32 10.24 -25.67 11.47
N GLU A 33 10.37 -25.58 10.17
CA GLU A 33 11.33 -24.74 9.46
C GLU A 33 10.56 -23.78 8.55
N VAL A 34 11.12 -22.61 8.30
CA VAL A 34 10.57 -21.61 7.39
C VAL A 34 11.54 -21.40 6.23
N ILE A 35 11.04 -21.50 5.02
CA ILE A 35 11.79 -21.30 3.79
C ILE A 35 11.11 -20.17 3.02
N VAL A 36 11.84 -19.09 2.75
CA VAL A 36 11.35 -17.96 1.96
C VAL A 36 11.97 -18.02 0.57
N ALA A 37 11.17 -18.46 -0.42
CA ALA A 37 11.53 -18.34 -1.81
C ALA A 37 11.26 -16.87 -2.26
N ALA A 38 12.25 -16.01 -1.97
CA ALA A 38 12.14 -14.56 -2.06
C ALA A 38 12.22 -14.10 -3.52
N VAL A 39 11.10 -13.67 -4.08
CA VAL A 39 11.02 -13.15 -5.46
C VAL A 39 11.33 -11.66 -5.46
N GLY A 40 12.49 -11.30 -6.03
CA GLY A 40 13.00 -9.95 -6.10
C GLY A 40 13.81 -9.52 -4.86
N ASP A 41 14.69 -8.55 -5.07
CA ASP A 41 15.64 -8.05 -4.06
C ASP A 41 14.92 -7.58 -2.79
N TRP A 42 13.81 -6.87 -2.94
CA TRP A 42 13.03 -6.42 -1.79
C TRP A 42 12.49 -7.57 -0.91
N ALA A 43 12.05 -8.68 -1.51
CA ALA A 43 11.58 -9.82 -0.73
C ALA A 43 12.73 -10.48 0.02
N GLN A 44 13.92 -10.54 -0.59
CA GLN A 44 15.13 -11.03 0.03
C GLN A 44 15.53 -10.14 1.22
N GLU A 45 15.71 -8.84 1.02
CA GLU A 45 16.06 -7.89 2.09
C GLU A 45 15.07 -7.94 3.25
N THR A 46 13.77 -8.02 2.94
CA THR A 46 12.72 -8.12 3.96
C THR A 46 12.87 -9.40 4.78
N ALA A 47 13.12 -10.54 4.13
CA ALA A 47 13.28 -11.83 4.82
C ALA A 47 14.54 -11.85 5.69
N GLU A 48 15.66 -11.35 5.21
CA GLU A 48 16.92 -11.27 5.95
C GLU A 48 16.83 -10.35 7.18
N HIS A 49 16.04 -9.29 7.09
CA HIS A 49 15.89 -8.33 8.18
C HIS A 49 14.88 -8.77 9.25
N HIS A 50 13.71 -9.28 8.84
CA HIS A 50 12.59 -9.57 9.74
C HIS A 50 12.56 -11.02 10.26
N ALA A 51 13.31 -11.93 9.66
CA ALA A 51 13.31 -13.34 10.07
C ALA A 51 14.68 -14.00 9.86
N PRO A 52 15.71 -13.59 10.61
CA PRO A 52 17.09 -14.04 10.40
C PRO A 52 17.30 -15.55 10.59
N GLU A 53 16.38 -16.24 11.26
CA GLU A 53 16.45 -17.71 11.43
C GLU A 53 15.82 -18.48 10.26
N THR A 54 15.28 -17.79 9.24
CA THR A 54 14.66 -18.43 8.09
C THR A 54 15.69 -18.83 7.03
N ILE A 55 15.35 -19.82 6.22
CA ILE A 55 16.15 -20.18 5.04
C ILE A 55 15.68 -19.30 3.88
N VAL A 56 16.47 -18.29 3.52
CA VAL A 56 16.16 -17.41 2.39
C VAL A 56 16.76 -17.98 1.11
N VAL A 57 15.95 -18.10 0.07
CA VAL A 57 16.35 -18.53 -1.28
C VAL A 57 15.98 -17.41 -2.25
N PRO A 58 16.96 -16.57 -2.66
CA PRO A 58 16.68 -15.44 -3.55
C PRO A 58 16.32 -15.92 -4.97
N LEU A 59 15.32 -15.28 -5.55
CA LEU A 59 14.83 -15.53 -6.91
C LEU A 59 14.70 -14.23 -7.68
N PRO A 60 15.01 -14.22 -8.98
CA PRO A 60 14.88 -13.01 -9.81
C PRO A 60 13.46 -12.44 -9.82
N ASP A 61 13.35 -11.14 -10.05
CA ASP A 61 12.08 -10.49 -10.34
C ASP A 61 11.38 -11.15 -11.53
N GLY A 62 10.06 -11.25 -11.46
CA GLY A 62 9.25 -11.92 -12.47
C GLY A 62 9.22 -13.45 -12.37
N THR A 63 9.89 -14.05 -11.38
CA THR A 63 9.76 -15.50 -11.11
C THR A 63 8.31 -15.83 -10.76
N GLY A 64 7.70 -16.76 -11.49
CA GLY A 64 6.32 -17.20 -11.28
C GLY A 64 6.15 -18.06 -10.01
N ASP A 65 4.93 -18.07 -9.48
CA ASP A 65 4.59 -18.86 -8.28
C ASP A 65 4.95 -20.36 -8.36
N PRO A 66 4.75 -21.07 -9.48
CA PRO A 66 5.15 -22.47 -9.57
C PRO A 66 6.65 -22.67 -9.39
N GLN A 67 7.47 -21.84 -10.00
CA GLN A 67 8.92 -21.93 -9.86
C GLN A 67 9.37 -21.62 -8.42
N ALA A 68 8.79 -20.59 -7.80
CA ALA A 68 9.10 -20.26 -6.40
C ALA A 68 8.71 -21.40 -5.45
N ARG A 69 7.54 -22.03 -5.64
CA ARG A 69 7.12 -23.22 -4.86
C ARG A 69 8.05 -24.42 -5.08
N ALA A 70 8.45 -24.69 -6.32
CA ALA A 70 9.37 -25.80 -6.63
C ALA A 70 10.72 -25.63 -5.92
N VAL A 71 11.31 -24.42 -6.00
CA VAL A 71 12.58 -24.12 -5.34
C VAL A 71 12.46 -24.24 -3.83
N GLY A 72 11.40 -23.67 -3.23
CA GLY A 72 11.14 -23.79 -1.79
C GLY A 72 10.94 -25.25 -1.36
N ALA A 73 10.16 -26.03 -2.10
CA ALA A 73 9.93 -27.45 -1.82
C ALA A 73 11.20 -28.31 -1.95
N ALA A 74 12.09 -27.98 -2.88
CA ALA A 74 13.37 -28.67 -3.04
C ALA A 74 14.33 -28.42 -1.86
N ARG A 75 14.20 -27.30 -1.15
CA ARG A 75 14.98 -26.96 0.05
C ARG A 75 14.36 -27.53 1.33
N ALA A 76 13.10 -27.91 1.27
CA ALA A 76 12.36 -28.38 2.42
C ALA A 76 12.83 -29.76 2.90
N SER A 77 13.08 -29.88 4.21
CA SER A 77 13.47 -31.13 4.90
C SER A 77 12.35 -31.70 5.74
N GLY A 78 11.24 -30.99 5.93
CA GLY A 78 10.09 -31.41 6.72
C GLY A 78 9.30 -32.57 6.08
N ARG A 79 8.61 -33.32 6.93
CA ARG A 79 7.74 -34.43 6.49
C ARG A 79 6.48 -33.95 5.79
N TRP A 80 6.05 -32.71 6.13
CA TRP A 80 4.89 -32.02 5.56
C TRP A 80 5.28 -30.65 5.04
N LEU A 81 4.63 -30.22 3.96
CA LEU A 81 4.84 -28.93 3.30
C LEU A 81 3.59 -28.08 3.43
N HIS A 82 3.75 -26.83 3.82
CA HIS A 82 2.70 -25.81 3.83
C HIS A 82 3.11 -24.64 2.96
N PHE A 83 2.42 -24.43 1.84
CA PHE A 83 2.69 -23.34 0.90
C PHE A 83 1.90 -22.11 1.32
N VAL A 84 2.59 -21.00 1.56
CA VAL A 84 2.02 -19.73 1.99
C VAL A 84 2.44 -18.65 1.01
N HIS A 85 1.49 -17.99 0.37
CA HIS A 85 1.83 -16.90 -0.53
C HIS A 85 2.26 -15.67 0.29
N ALA A 86 3.29 -14.93 -0.15
CA ALA A 86 3.86 -13.75 0.52
C ALA A 86 2.85 -12.63 0.85
N LYS A 87 1.72 -12.58 0.12
CA LYS A 87 0.62 -11.63 0.41
C LYS A 87 -0.30 -12.06 1.56
N ASP A 88 -0.31 -13.34 1.91
CA ASP A 88 -1.24 -13.92 2.88
C ASP A 88 -0.66 -13.86 4.31
N GLY A 89 -1.39 -14.34 5.30
CA GLY A 89 -0.97 -14.32 6.70
C GLY A 89 -1.17 -15.66 7.40
N LEU A 90 -0.56 -15.81 8.56
CA LEU A 90 -0.75 -16.94 9.44
C LEU A 90 -1.23 -16.45 10.81
N PRO A 91 -2.37 -16.98 11.32
CA PRO A 91 -2.77 -16.73 12.71
C PRO A 91 -1.69 -17.16 13.70
N ALA A 92 -1.66 -16.50 14.85
CA ALA A 92 -0.71 -16.78 15.91
C ALA A 92 -0.70 -18.28 16.28
N GLY A 93 0.49 -18.89 16.26
CA GLY A 93 0.68 -20.32 16.57
C GLY A 93 0.21 -21.31 15.50
N ALA A 94 -0.23 -20.86 14.32
CA ALA A 94 -0.72 -21.74 13.25
C ALA A 94 0.32 -22.78 12.79
N PRO A 95 1.61 -22.46 12.56
CA PRO A 95 2.60 -23.48 12.18
C PRO A 95 2.74 -24.59 13.20
N ARG A 96 2.80 -24.23 14.49
CA ARG A 96 2.86 -25.19 15.58
C ARG A 96 1.63 -26.10 15.62
N LEU A 97 0.44 -25.53 15.50
CA LEU A 97 -0.83 -26.26 15.49
C LEU A 97 -0.88 -27.30 14.33
N ILE A 98 -0.42 -26.90 13.13
CA ILE A 98 -0.32 -27.78 11.97
C ILE A 98 0.73 -28.88 12.23
N ALA A 99 1.90 -28.54 12.78
CA ALA A 99 2.96 -29.51 13.08
C ALA A 99 2.52 -30.55 14.11
N GLU A 100 1.87 -30.10 15.20
CA GLU A 100 1.31 -31.00 16.22
C GLU A 100 0.30 -31.99 15.60
N ARG A 101 -0.60 -31.45 14.76
CA ARG A 101 -1.63 -32.31 14.12
C ARG A 101 -1.03 -33.28 13.11
N THR A 102 -0.04 -32.88 12.34
CA THR A 102 0.63 -33.76 11.38
C THR A 102 1.47 -34.83 12.11
N ALA A 103 2.05 -34.51 13.26
CA ALA A 103 2.75 -35.50 14.10
C ALA A 103 1.78 -36.57 14.67
N GLU A 104 0.59 -36.17 15.13
CA GLU A 104 -0.47 -37.11 15.55
C GLU A 104 -0.85 -38.06 14.40
N LEU A 105 -1.00 -37.55 13.18
CA LEU A 105 -1.34 -38.35 12.00
C LEU A 105 -0.22 -39.35 11.64
N ASP A 106 1.03 -38.92 11.78
CA ASP A 106 2.19 -39.77 11.52
C ASP A 106 2.42 -40.85 12.61
N ALA A 107 2.01 -40.57 13.85
CA ALA A 107 2.09 -41.51 14.95
C ALA A 107 1.02 -42.64 14.87
N THR A 108 -0.05 -42.41 14.08
CA THR A 108 -1.11 -43.40 13.88
C THR A 108 -0.64 -44.40 12.84
N ALA A 109 -0.27 -45.60 13.28
CA ALA A 109 0.15 -46.68 12.38
C ALA A 109 -1.03 -47.08 11.46
N SER A 110 -1.02 -46.64 10.22
CA SER A 110 -1.97 -47.00 9.18
C SER A 110 -1.22 -47.48 7.94
N ALA A 111 -1.73 -48.51 7.30
CA ALA A 111 -1.21 -49.01 6.02
C ALA A 111 -1.31 -47.91 4.92
N ASP A 112 -2.36 -47.05 5.02
CA ASP A 112 -2.58 -45.93 4.09
C ASP A 112 -2.38 -44.63 4.84
N PRO A 113 -1.25 -43.92 4.63
CA PRO A 113 -0.98 -42.65 5.29
C PRO A 113 -1.90 -41.52 4.77
N VAL A 114 -2.11 -40.52 5.62
CA VAL A 114 -2.81 -39.30 5.21
C VAL A 114 -1.90 -38.45 4.31
N ASP A 115 -2.37 -38.04 3.15
CA ASP A 115 -1.62 -37.27 2.18
C ASP A 115 -1.86 -35.75 2.31
N VAL A 116 -3.08 -35.37 2.70
CA VAL A 116 -3.52 -33.96 2.77
C VAL A 116 -4.18 -33.68 4.11
N LEU A 117 -3.71 -32.69 4.82
CA LEU A 117 -4.35 -32.11 5.99
C LEU A 117 -4.99 -30.77 5.60
N LEU A 118 -6.30 -30.66 5.75
CA LEU A 118 -7.07 -29.42 5.51
C LEU A 118 -7.33 -28.68 6.81
N PHE A 119 -7.34 -27.34 6.74
CA PHE A 119 -7.71 -26.50 7.88
C PHE A 119 -8.50 -25.29 7.44
N ASP A 120 -9.17 -24.64 8.40
CA ASP A 120 -10.02 -23.47 8.14
C ASP A 120 -9.17 -22.21 7.96
N HIS A 121 -9.79 -21.19 7.39
CA HIS A 121 -9.17 -19.91 7.12
C HIS A 121 -10.09 -18.73 7.41
N VAL A 122 -9.49 -17.56 7.60
CA VAL A 122 -10.18 -16.28 7.53
C VAL A 122 -9.83 -15.58 6.23
N THR A 123 -10.72 -14.72 5.77
CA THR A 123 -10.46 -13.87 4.60
C THR A 123 -10.40 -12.43 5.03
N THR A 124 -9.30 -11.76 4.72
CA THR A 124 -9.14 -10.31 4.85
C THR A 124 -9.28 -9.63 3.50
N THR A 125 -9.82 -8.45 3.48
CA THR A 125 -9.91 -7.60 2.30
C THR A 125 -9.54 -6.18 2.66
N TRP A 126 -9.22 -5.36 1.67
CA TRP A 126 -8.96 -3.94 1.88
C TRP A 126 -10.13 -3.16 2.52
N GLN A 127 -11.32 -3.74 2.60
CA GLN A 127 -12.51 -3.11 3.20
C GLN A 127 -12.89 -3.67 4.56
N THR A 128 -12.42 -4.83 4.90
CA THR A 128 -12.95 -5.57 6.06
C THR A 128 -11.86 -6.32 6.78
N ALA A 129 -11.91 -6.25 8.11
CA ALA A 129 -11.17 -7.14 8.98
C ALA A 129 -11.45 -8.62 8.67
N ALA A 130 -10.66 -9.51 9.25
CA ALA A 130 -10.75 -10.95 9.05
C ALA A 130 -12.19 -11.47 9.21
N LYS A 131 -12.70 -12.08 8.15
CA LYS A 131 -14.01 -12.76 8.17
C LYS A 131 -13.79 -14.25 8.19
N PRO A 132 -14.43 -14.98 9.11
CA PRO A 132 -14.43 -16.44 9.10
C PRO A 132 -14.93 -16.97 7.75
N SER A 133 -14.32 -18.06 7.30
CA SER A 133 -14.78 -18.78 6.13
C SER A 133 -16.17 -19.42 6.37
N ARG A 134 -16.70 -20.04 5.34
CA ARG A 134 -17.88 -20.90 5.45
C ARG A 134 -17.52 -22.38 5.39
N ASP A 135 -16.24 -22.67 5.41
CA ASP A 135 -15.70 -24.01 5.17
C ASP A 135 -15.76 -24.91 6.41
N GLY A 136 -15.76 -24.31 7.62
CA GLY A 136 -15.73 -25.01 8.90
C GLY A 136 -16.79 -26.11 9.05
N ARG A 137 -18.00 -25.94 8.47
CA ARG A 137 -19.04 -26.98 8.49
C ARG A 137 -18.65 -28.24 7.72
N HIS A 138 -17.93 -28.11 6.60
CA HIS A 138 -17.48 -29.21 5.79
C HIS A 138 -16.30 -29.93 6.45
N LEU A 139 -15.39 -29.16 7.06
CA LEU A 139 -14.24 -29.70 7.83
C LEU A 139 -14.73 -30.48 9.06
N ALA A 140 -15.68 -29.95 9.81
CA ALA A 140 -16.25 -30.60 10.99
C ALA A 140 -16.92 -31.96 10.66
N ALA A 141 -17.54 -32.10 9.48
CA ALA A 141 -18.21 -33.31 9.06
C ALA A 141 -17.25 -34.49 8.79
N VAL A 142 -15.96 -34.22 8.52
CA VAL A 142 -14.94 -35.25 8.24
C VAL A 142 -14.43 -35.91 9.54
N GLY A 143 -14.40 -35.17 10.63
CA GLY A 143 -13.84 -35.61 11.90
C GLY A 143 -12.32 -35.66 11.89
N ARG A 144 -11.73 -36.33 12.94
CA ARG A 144 -10.26 -36.35 13.12
C ARG A 144 -9.56 -37.45 12.33
N ALA A 145 -10.26 -38.52 11.98
CA ALA A 145 -9.69 -39.67 11.24
C ALA A 145 -9.57 -39.33 9.74
N GLY A 146 -8.49 -39.73 9.10
CA GLY A 146 -8.35 -39.57 7.65
C GLY A 146 -9.42 -40.37 6.89
N ARG A 147 -9.99 -39.79 5.82
CA ARG A 147 -11.01 -40.41 4.97
C ARG A 147 -10.65 -40.27 3.48
N SER A 148 -11.26 -41.10 2.65
CA SER A 148 -11.15 -40.96 1.20
C SER A 148 -12.03 -39.78 0.72
N LEU A 149 -11.69 -39.21 -0.45
CA LEU A 149 -12.53 -38.15 -1.06
C LEU A 149 -13.92 -38.69 -1.49
N ASP A 150 -14.04 -39.99 -1.81
CA ASP A 150 -15.34 -40.55 -2.20
C ASP A 150 -16.34 -40.58 -1.04
N GLU A 151 -15.84 -40.74 0.20
CA GLU A 151 -16.64 -40.66 1.41
C GLU A 151 -16.97 -39.22 1.81
N THR A 152 -16.19 -38.27 1.33
CA THR A 152 -16.21 -36.84 1.77
C THR A 152 -16.16 -35.87 0.59
N ALA A 153 -16.87 -36.16 -0.50
CA ALA A 153 -16.81 -35.38 -1.74
C ALA A 153 -17.13 -33.88 -1.56
N ASP A 154 -17.90 -33.51 -0.53
CA ASP A 154 -18.18 -32.12 -0.20
C ASP A 154 -16.95 -31.28 0.20
N LEU A 155 -15.79 -31.91 0.48
CA LEU A 155 -14.51 -31.21 0.64
C LEU A 155 -14.09 -30.46 -0.63
N LEU A 156 -14.56 -30.85 -1.80
CA LEU A 156 -14.35 -30.09 -3.04
C LEU A 156 -15.07 -28.71 -3.04
N ARG A 157 -16.06 -28.51 -2.15
CA ARG A 157 -16.76 -27.24 -1.98
C ARG A 157 -16.01 -26.21 -1.13
N LEU A 158 -14.95 -26.63 -0.45
CA LEU A 158 -14.07 -25.72 0.29
C LEU A 158 -13.49 -24.68 -0.65
N THR A 159 -13.18 -23.51 -0.10
CA THR A 159 -12.45 -22.49 -0.84
C THR A 159 -11.11 -23.07 -1.34
N PRO A 160 -10.89 -23.11 -2.66
CA PRO A 160 -9.75 -23.82 -3.23
C PRO A 160 -8.46 -22.99 -3.15
N LEU A 161 -7.88 -22.92 -1.96
CA LEU A 161 -6.62 -22.25 -1.65
C LEU A 161 -5.54 -23.32 -1.41
N LEU A 162 -4.33 -23.11 -1.93
CA LEU A 162 -3.21 -23.98 -1.61
C LEU A 162 -2.73 -23.75 -0.17
N GLY A 163 -2.87 -22.53 0.33
CA GLY A 163 -2.47 -22.11 1.67
C GLY A 163 -3.34 -22.65 2.81
N ASN A 164 -4.57 -23.16 2.57
CA ASN A 164 -5.41 -23.73 3.62
C ASN A 164 -5.22 -25.26 3.80
N ARG A 165 -4.04 -25.77 3.39
CA ARG A 165 -3.69 -27.19 3.49
C ARG A 165 -2.21 -27.43 3.67
N ALA A 166 -1.88 -28.52 4.36
CA ALA A 166 -0.54 -29.06 4.38
C ALA A 166 -0.52 -30.38 3.59
N LEU A 167 0.53 -30.59 2.81
CA LEU A 167 0.71 -31.74 1.95
C LEU A 167 1.86 -32.59 2.47
N ARG A 168 1.71 -33.90 2.51
CA ARG A 168 2.83 -34.79 2.81
C ARG A 168 3.94 -34.62 1.77
N ALA A 169 5.18 -34.46 2.18
CA ALA A 169 6.29 -34.20 1.26
C ALA A 169 6.46 -35.28 0.19
N ALA A 170 6.26 -36.56 0.56
CA ALA A 170 6.30 -37.68 -0.39
C ALA A 170 5.16 -37.61 -1.43
N PHE A 171 3.95 -37.21 -0.99
CA PHE A 171 2.80 -36.98 -1.88
C PHE A 171 3.06 -35.83 -2.85
N TRP A 172 3.58 -34.73 -2.36
CA TRP A 172 3.95 -33.60 -3.23
C TRP A 172 4.94 -34.00 -4.30
N ARG A 173 6.05 -34.65 -3.92
CA ARG A 173 7.08 -35.10 -4.89
C ARG A 173 6.52 -36.07 -5.93
N ALA A 174 5.58 -36.94 -5.56
CA ALA A 174 4.96 -37.88 -6.49
C ALA A 174 4.01 -37.21 -7.49
N HIS A 175 3.51 -36.02 -7.18
CA HIS A 175 2.49 -35.33 -7.97
C HIS A 175 2.88 -33.89 -8.36
N GLU A 176 4.13 -33.48 -8.14
CA GLU A 176 4.59 -32.10 -8.33
C GLU A 176 4.26 -31.55 -9.73
N GLU A 177 4.60 -32.28 -10.79
CA GLU A 177 4.32 -31.88 -12.18
C GLU A 177 2.83 -31.59 -12.44
N ARG A 178 1.94 -32.18 -11.68
CA ARG A 178 0.49 -32.08 -11.84
C ARG A 178 -0.14 -31.05 -10.92
N LEU A 179 0.47 -30.81 -9.75
CA LEU A 179 -0.03 -29.90 -8.71
C LEU A 179 0.63 -28.52 -8.78
N ASN A 180 1.88 -28.43 -9.24
CA ASN A 180 2.62 -27.18 -9.28
C ASN A 180 2.34 -26.40 -10.57
N THR A 181 1.20 -25.70 -10.60
CA THR A 181 0.71 -24.95 -11.78
C THR A 181 0.37 -23.52 -11.39
N ASP A 182 0.26 -22.62 -12.39
CA ASP A 182 -0.19 -21.22 -12.19
C ASP A 182 -1.64 -21.13 -11.71
N ASP A 183 -2.47 -22.13 -12.00
CA ASP A 183 -3.83 -22.21 -11.50
C ASP A 183 -3.87 -22.87 -10.10
N GLU A 184 -3.62 -22.03 -9.07
CA GLU A 184 -3.65 -22.46 -7.67
C GLU A 184 -4.97 -23.15 -7.29
N GLN A 185 -6.10 -22.67 -7.80
CA GLN A 185 -7.41 -23.25 -7.49
C GLN A 185 -7.55 -24.65 -8.08
N ARG A 186 -7.02 -24.87 -9.28
CA ARG A 186 -6.92 -26.20 -9.87
C ARG A 186 -6.02 -27.11 -9.05
N ALA A 187 -4.83 -26.63 -8.69
CA ALA A 187 -3.86 -27.37 -7.88
C ALA A 187 -4.47 -27.82 -6.55
N ALA A 188 -5.16 -26.91 -5.88
CA ALA A 188 -5.82 -27.14 -4.61
C ALA A 188 -6.91 -28.23 -4.70
N GLN A 189 -7.76 -28.22 -5.72
CA GLN A 189 -8.79 -29.26 -5.92
C GLN A 189 -8.20 -30.56 -6.44
N ALA A 190 -7.19 -30.50 -7.32
CA ALA A 190 -6.50 -31.69 -7.83
C ALA A 190 -5.78 -32.45 -6.71
N ALA A 191 -5.19 -31.76 -5.72
CA ALA A 191 -4.58 -32.40 -4.57
C ALA A 191 -5.56 -33.31 -3.81
N LEU A 192 -6.83 -32.91 -3.69
CA LEU A 192 -7.86 -33.74 -3.07
C LEU A 192 -8.22 -34.96 -3.94
N LEU A 193 -8.20 -34.79 -5.28
CA LEU A 193 -8.52 -35.88 -6.21
C LEU A 193 -7.39 -36.94 -6.26
N TYR A 194 -6.14 -36.55 -6.10
CA TYR A 194 -5.00 -37.45 -6.06
C TYR A 194 -4.76 -38.11 -4.69
N ALA A 195 -5.23 -37.46 -3.61
CA ALA A 195 -5.02 -37.96 -2.25
C ALA A 195 -5.71 -39.28 -2.01
N GLY A 196 -5.00 -40.27 -1.44
CA GLY A 196 -5.57 -41.52 -0.93
C GLY A 196 -6.42 -41.24 0.32
N ARG A 197 -5.88 -40.46 1.26
CA ARG A 197 -6.60 -40.07 2.49
C ARG A 197 -6.42 -38.60 2.82
N ILE A 198 -7.50 -37.99 3.30
CA ILE A 198 -7.58 -36.59 3.66
C ILE A 198 -8.02 -36.49 5.13
N ALA A 199 -7.26 -35.73 5.93
CA ALA A 199 -7.66 -35.39 7.31
C ALA A 199 -7.98 -33.89 7.43
N CYS A 200 -8.69 -33.54 8.48
CA CYS A 200 -9.06 -32.18 8.76
C CYS A 200 -8.61 -31.73 10.15
N LEU A 201 -8.26 -30.44 10.23
CA LEU A 201 -8.09 -29.68 11.44
C LEU A 201 -9.17 -28.59 11.43
N ASN A 202 -10.22 -28.75 12.26
CA ASN A 202 -11.33 -27.80 12.30
C ASN A 202 -10.98 -26.56 13.13
N GLN A 203 -9.88 -25.88 12.75
CA GLN A 203 -9.40 -24.65 13.38
C GLN A 203 -8.86 -23.74 12.28
N THR A 204 -8.94 -22.44 12.52
CA THR A 204 -8.37 -21.44 11.63
C THR A 204 -6.85 -21.44 11.74
N ALA A 205 -6.17 -21.75 10.65
CA ALA A 205 -4.71 -21.79 10.58
C ALA A 205 -4.14 -21.04 9.37
N TYR A 206 -4.97 -20.31 8.65
CA TYR A 206 -4.57 -19.52 7.48
C TYR A 206 -5.36 -18.23 7.38
N GLU A 207 -4.72 -17.16 6.91
CA GLU A 207 -5.34 -15.90 6.58
C GLU A 207 -5.16 -15.61 5.09
N HIS A 208 -6.24 -15.73 4.32
CA HIS A 208 -6.24 -15.41 2.90
C HIS A 208 -6.51 -13.94 2.66
N ARG A 209 -5.52 -13.21 2.14
CA ARG A 209 -5.65 -11.79 1.79
C ARG A 209 -6.07 -11.61 0.34
N VAL A 210 -7.25 -11.05 0.16
CA VAL A 210 -7.77 -10.69 -1.17
C VAL A 210 -7.29 -9.30 -1.52
N LEU A 211 -6.34 -9.23 -2.44
CA LEU A 211 -5.83 -7.97 -2.97
C LEU A 211 -6.92 -7.25 -3.78
N ARG A 212 -6.80 -5.95 -3.86
CA ARG A 212 -7.72 -5.11 -4.61
C ARG A 212 -7.57 -5.37 -6.11
N PRO A 213 -8.66 -5.63 -6.88
CA PRO A 213 -8.56 -5.89 -8.33
C PRO A 213 -7.87 -4.76 -9.09
N GLU A 214 -8.07 -3.51 -8.65
CA GLU A 214 -7.51 -2.31 -9.25
C GLU A 214 -6.00 -2.17 -9.05
N SER A 215 -5.43 -2.89 -8.07
CA SER A 215 -3.97 -2.95 -7.85
C SER A 215 -3.28 -4.09 -8.60
N LEU A 216 -4.05 -4.93 -9.28
CA LEU A 216 -3.53 -6.06 -10.04
C LEU A 216 -3.46 -5.71 -11.54
N PRO A 217 -2.54 -6.31 -12.30
CA PRO A 217 -2.53 -6.19 -13.75
C PRO A 217 -3.89 -6.54 -14.34
N PRO A 218 -4.36 -5.82 -15.37
CA PRO A 218 -5.60 -6.15 -16.03
C PRO A 218 -5.49 -7.53 -16.68
N ARG A 219 -6.49 -8.38 -16.42
CA ARG A 219 -6.59 -9.68 -17.07
C ARG A 219 -7.26 -9.51 -18.44
N ALA A 220 -6.74 -10.20 -19.44
CA ALA A 220 -7.40 -10.24 -20.72
C ALA A 220 -8.79 -10.90 -20.59
N PRO A 221 -9.81 -10.41 -21.30
CA PRO A 221 -11.14 -11.02 -21.25
C PRO A 221 -11.12 -12.52 -21.60
N GLU A 222 -10.20 -12.94 -22.49
CA GLU A 222 -9.98 -14.31 -22.94
C GLU A 222 -9.51 -15.25 -21.82
N ASP A 223 -8.81 -14.72 -20.80
CA ASP A 223 -8.33 -15.50 -19.64
C ASP A 223 -9.49 -16.17 -18.90
N ARG A 224 -10.73 -15.67 -19.09
CA ARG A 224 -11.93 -16.27 -18.51
C ARG A 224 -12.26 -17.65 -19.08
N LEU A 225 -11.78 -17.97 -20.28
CA LEU A 225 -11.94 -19.29 -20.85
C LEU A 225 -11.19 -20.36 -20.05
N GLY A 226 -10.08 -20.00 -19.40
CA GLY A 226 -9.33 -20.89 -18.51
C GLY A 226 -10.16 -21.47 -17.34
N LEU A 227 -11.26 -20.79 -16.95
CA LEU A 227 -12.20 -21.34 -15.95
C LEU A 227 -12.83 -22.65 -16.45
N ILE A 228 -13.17 -22.74 -17.73
CA ILE A 228 -13.76 -23.92 -18.35
C ILE A 228 -12.73 -25.03 -18.38
N ASP A 229 -11.51 -24.73 -18.86
CA ASP A 229 -10.38 -25.68 -18.96
C ASP A 229 -10.03 -26.27 -17.61
N ARG A 230 -10.04 -25.45 -16.55
CA ARG A 230 -9.88 -25.89 -15.15
C ARG A 230 -10.84 -26.98 -14.79
N TYR A 231 -12.16 -26.73 -14.94
CA TYR A 231 -13.17 -27.68 -14.55
C TYR A 231 -13.17 -28.93 -15.43
N GLU A 232 -12.94 -28.79 -16.74
CA GLU A 232 -12.83 -29.95 -17.63
C GLU A 232 -11.67 -30.87 -17.23
N SER A 233 -10.52 -30.30 -16.84
CA SER A 233 -9.37 -31.07 -16.33
C SER A 233 -9.68 -31.80 -15.02
N LEU A 234 -10.33 -31.14 -14.06
CA LEU A 234 -10.73 -31.73 -12.78
C LEU A 234 -11.80 -32.82 -12.96
N LEU A 235 -12.78 -32.61 -13.83
CA LEU A 235 -13.82 -33.59 -14.14
C LEU A 235 -13.26 -34.81 -14.86
N ALA A 236 -12.20 -34.63 -15.67
CA ALA A 236 -11.47 -35.74 -16.28
C ALA A 236 -10.76 -36.60 -15.23
N LEU A 237 -10.15 -35.98 -14.19
CA LEU A 237 -9.57 -36.70 -13.06
C LEU A 237 -10.61 -37.47 -12.22
N ALA A 238 -11.82 -36.91 -12.11
CA ALA A 238 -12.91 -37.48 -11.35
C ALA A 238 -13.82 -38.40 -12.18
N ARG A 239 -13.45 -38.78 -13.41
CA ARG A 239 -14.31 -39.43 -14.40
C ARG A 239 -15.05 -40.66 -13.86
N ASP A 240 -14.33 -41.52 -13.16
CA ASP A 240 -14.86 -42.79 -12.65
C ASP A 240 -15.35 -42.71 -11.20
N ARG A 241 -15.35 -41.49 -10.61
CA ARG A 241 -15.71 -41.24 -9.21
C ARG A 241 -17.03 -40.46 -9.12
N ARG A 242 -18.16 -41.17 -8.89
CA ARG A 242 -19.50 -40.60 -8.98
C ARG A 242 -19.73 -39.39 -8.07
N ALA A 243 -19.37 -39.47 -6.80
CA ALA A 243 -19.63 -38.42 -5.84
C ALA A 243 -18.77 -37.14 -6.12
N PRO A 244 -17.43 -37.21 -6.23
CA PRO A 244 -16.57 -36.09 -6.61
C PRO A 244 -16.97 -35.45 -7.94
N ARG A 245 -17.29 -36.25 -8.96
CA ARG A 245 -17.73 -35.74 -10.28
C ARG A 245 -19.00 -34.92 -10.17
N THR A 246 -19.99 -35.35 -9.36
CA THR A 246 -21.23 -34.59 -9.18
C THR A 246 -20.98 -33.24 -8.52
N VAL A 247 -20.15 -33.22 -7.47
CA VAL A 247 -19.81 -31.95 -6.79
C VAL A 247 -19.05 -31.00 -7.72
N LEU A 248 -18.07 -31.48 -8.48
CA LEU A 248 -17.32 -30.68 -9.44
C LEU A 248 -18.22 -30.13 -10.55
N TYR A 249 -19.18 -30.91 -11.04
CA TYR A 249 -20.15 -30.44 -12.02
C TYR A 249 -21.01 -29.30 -11.48
N ASP A 250 -21.54 -29.44 -10.25
CA ASP A 250 -22.32 -28.38 -9.60
C ASP A 250 -21.49 -27.10 -9.45
N LEU A 251 -20.23 -27.22 -9.03
CA LEU A 251 -19.32 -26.11 -8.89
C LEU A 251 -19.04 -25.44 -10.23
N MET A 252 -18.74 -26.24 -11.26
CA MET A 252 -18.52 -25.74 -12.62
C MET A 252 -19.70 -24.91 -13.12
N VAL A 253 -20.90 -25.47 -13.17
CA VAL A 253 -22.06 -24.76 -13.72
C VAL A 253 -22.39 -23.51 -12.90
N ARG A 254 -22.28 -23.60 -11.56
CA ARG A 254 -22.46 -22.44 -10.68
C ARG A 254 -21.48 -21.31 -11.01
N ASP A 255 -20.20 -21.63 -11.16
CA ASP A 255 -19.17 -20.62 -11.35
C ASP A 255 -19.18 -20.07 -12.80
N LEU A 256 -19.49 -20.87 -13.81
CA LEU A 256 -19.75 -20.41 -15.18
C LEU A 256 -20.90 -19.41 -15.22
N ILE A 257 -22.05 -19.73 -14.58
CA ILE A 257 -23.19 -18.84 -14.48
C ILE A 257 -22.85 -17.54 -13.74
N ARG A 258 -22.08 -17.61 -12.65
CA ARG A 258 -21.66 -16.45 -11.87
C ARG A 258 -20.73 -15.53 -12.66
N THR A 259 -19.73 -16.09 -13.34
CA THR A 259 -18.80 -15.33 -14.18
C THR A 259 -19.57 -14.58 -15.26
N PHE A 260 -20.41 -15.29 -16.00
CA PHE A 260 -21.23 -14.70 -17.05
C PHE A 260 -22.24 -13.65 -16.55
N ALA A 261 -22.71 -13.77 -15.30
CA ALA A 261 -23.66 -12.83 -14.70
C ALA A 261 -23.02 -11.56 -14.15
N ARG A 262 -21.76 -11.63 -13.71
CA ARG A 262 -21.07 -10.54 -12.98
C ARG A 262 -20.15 -9.73 -13.87
N GLU A 263 -19.56 -10.34 -14.88
CA GLU A 263 -18.54 -9.73 -15.71
C GLU A 263 -19.14 -9.20 -17.02
N GLU A 264 -18.72 -8.01 -17.40
CA GLU A 264 -19.04 -7.41 -18.70
C GLU A 264 -17.99 -7.87 -19.72
N LEU A 265 -18.16 -9.05 -20.25
CA LEU A 265 -17.32 -9.56 -21.32
C LEU A 265 -17.68 -8.88 -22.66
N PRO A 266 -16.68 -8.50 -23.50
CA PRO A 266 -16.90 -8.08 -24.87
C PRO A 266 -17.70 -9.14 -25.64
N ASP A 267 -18.58 -8.70 -26.55
CA ASP A 267 -19.57 -9.62 -27.17
C ASP A 267 -18.95 -10.85 -27.87
N PRO A 268 -17.80 -10.73 -28.60
CA PRO A 268 -17.14 -11.92 -29.18
C PRO A 268 -16.72 -12.93 -28.11
N VAL A 269 -16.05 -12.46 -27.04
CA VAL A 269 -15.58 -13.31 -25.93
C VAL A 269 -16.75 -13.90 -25.16
N ALA A 270 -17.81 -13.12 -24.93
CA ALA A 270 -19.02 -13.56 -24.25
C ALA A 270 -19.73 -14.72 -25.01
N ARG A 271 -19.79 -14.64 -26.35
CA ARG A 271 -20.36 -15.69 -27.18
C ARG A 271 -19.53 -16.96 -27.13
N GLU A 272 -18.23 -16.84 -27.25
CA GLU A 272 -17.32 -17.99 -27.19
C GLU A 272 -17.31 -18.63 -25.82
N PHE A 273 -17.25 -17.83 -24.74
CA PHE A 273 -17.36 -18.33 -23.37
C PHE A 273 -18.67 -19.11 -23.18
N PHE A 274 -19.81 -18.53 -23.60
CA PHE A 274 -21.10 -19.19 -23.46
C PHE A 274 -21.18 -20.49 -24.26
N ARG A 275 -20.68 -20.49 -25.50
CA ARG A 275 -20.63 -21.67 -26.37
C ARG A 275 -19.83 -22.81 -25.73
N ARG A 276 -18.60 -22.51 -25.26
CA ARG A 276 -17.74 -23.50 -24.59
C ARG A 276 -18.37 -23.98 -23.27
N ALA A 277 -18.93 -23.07 -22.47
CA ALA A 277 -19.62 -23.38 -21.22
C ALA A 277 -20.83 -24.29 -21.46
N SER A 278 -21.60 -24.07 -22.53
CA SER A 278 -22.73 -24.92 -22.93
C SER A 278 -22.25 -26.34 -23.27
N VAL A 279 -21.22 -26.46 -24.09
CA VAL A 279 -20.65 -27.76 -24.46
C VAL A 279 -20.15 -28.50 -23.22
N ALA A 280 -19.42 -27.85 -22.32
CA ALA A 280 -18.94 -28.43 -21.08
C ALA A 280 -20.08 -28.88 -20.16
N ALA A 281 -21.13 -28.05 -20.02
CA ALA A 281 -22.29 -28.37 -19.19
C ALA A 281 -23.06 -29.61 -19.69
N VAL A 282 -23.14 -29.81 -20.99
CA VAL A 282 -23.78 -31.02 -21.58
C VAL A 282 -22.87 -32.24 -21.45
N ARG A 283 -21.59 -32.10 -21.84
CA ARG A 283 -20.59 -33.19 -21.87
C ARG A 283 -20.38 -33.83 -20.50
N TRP A 284 -20.27 -33.03 -19.46
CA TRP A 284 -19.89 -33.50 -18.13
C TRP A 284 -21.05 -33.73 -17.19
N ARG A 285 -22.30 -33.53 -17.65
CA ARG A 285 -23.50 -33.73 -16.82
C ARG A 285 -23.55 -35.14 -16.27
N PRO A 286 -23.66 -35.31 -14.93
CA PRO A 286 -23.81 -36.62 -14.33
C PRO A 286 -25.18 -37.23 -14.65
N GLU A 287 -25.23 -38.53 -14.81
CA GLU A 287 -26.51 -39.23 -15.01
C GLU A 287 -27.46 -39.01 -13.81
N GLY A 288 -28.72 -38.69 -14.11
CA GLY A 288 -29.71 -38.41 -13.08
C GLY A 288 -29.55 -37.05 -12.36
N HIS A 289 -28.63 -36.18 -12.81
CA HIS A 289 -28.47 -34.85 -12.21
C HIS A 289 -29.73 -34.00 -12.33
N ARG A 290 -30.21 -33.44 -11.19
CA ARG A 290 -31.37 -32.58 -11.13
C ARG A 290 -30.97 -31.11 -11.10
N ARG A 291 -31.52 -30.27 -11.97
CA ARG A 291 -31.29 -28.84 -11.99
C ARG A 291 -31.87 -28.20 -10.72
N PRO A 292 -31.23 -27.11 -10.20
CA PRO A 292 -31.80 -26.32 -9.10
C PRO A 292 -33.19 -25.76 -9.44
N ALA A 293 -34.03 -25.51 -8.42
CA ALA A 293 -35.29 -24.86 -8.61
C ALA A 293 -35.17 -23.34 -8.83
N GLY A 294 -36.19 -22.71 -9.43
CA GLY A 294 -36.30 -21.25 -9.57
C GLY A 294 -35.39 -20.64 -10.64
N PRO A 295 -35.03 -19.35 -10.50
CA PRO A 295 -34.26 -18.62 -11.53
C PRO A 295 -32.90 -19.21 -11.86
N GLU A 296 -32.29 -19.94 -10.93
CA GLU A 296 -31.04 -20.61 -11.15
C GLU A 296 -31.19 -21.82 -12.07
N GLY A 297 -32.23 -22.60 -11.88
CA GLY A 297 -32.57 -23.72 -12.77
C GLY A 297 -32.89 -23.27 -14.19
N VAL A 298 -33.53 -22.10 -14.35
CA VAL A 298 -33.76 -21.52 -15.67
C VAL A 298 -32.43 -21.17 -16.35
N ARG A 299 -31.49 -20.63 -15.63
CA ARG A 299 -30.13 -20.34 -16.18
C ARG A 299 -29.39 -21.62 -16.58
N HIS A 300 -29.48 -22.66 -15.76
CA HIS A 300 -28.92 -23.98 -16.09
C HIS A 300 -29.52 -24.51 -17.39
N ALA A 301 -30.86 -24.49 -17.52
CA ALA A 301 -31.53 -24.97 -18.72
C ALA A 301 -31.07 -24.20 -19.98
N LEU A 302 -31.07 -22.87 -19.90
CA LEU A 302 -30.66 -22.02 -21.03
C LEU A 302 -29.18 -22.20 -21.40
N LEU A 303 -28.31 -22.48 -20.42
CA LEU A 303 -26.92 -22.80 -20.68
C LEU A 303 -26.77 -24.14 -21.39
N GLU A 304 -27.43 -25.21 -20.89
CA GLU A 304 -27.38 -26.54 -21.52
C GLU A 304 -28.01 -26.55 -22.92
N GLU A 305 -29.04 -25.72 -23.15
CA GLU A 305 -29.65 -25.56 -24.48
C GLU A 305 -28.80 -24.75 -25.47
N GLY A 306 -27.68 -24.12 -25.03
CA GLY A 306 -26.92 -23.22 -25.86
C GLY A 306 -27.63 -21.93 -26.24
N ALA A 307 -28.70 -21.58 -25.52
CA ALA A 307 -29.66 -20.52 -25.86
C ALA A 307 -29.12 -19.11 -25.45
N TYR A 308 -28.02 -18.67 -26.04
CA TYR A 308 -27.34 -17.41 -25.70
C TYR A 308 -28.28 -16.20 -25.67
N THR A 309 -29.05 -15.99 -26.74
CA THR A 309 -29.95 -14.82 -26.85
C THR A 309 -31.01 -14.81 -25.77
N LYS A 310 -31.61 -15.96 -25.49
CA LYS A 310 -32.62 -16.11 -24.41
C LYS A 310 -31.98 -15.87 -23.02
N TYR A 311 -30.77 -16.36 -22.82
CA TYR A 311 -30.03 -16.14 -21.57
C TYR A 311 -29.73 -14.66 -21.35
N ARG A 312 -29.28 -13.92 -22.38
CA ARG A 312 -29.04 -12.47 -22.31
C ARG A 312 -30.33 -11.68 -22.04
N ALA A 313 -31.43 -12.04 -22.67
CA ALA A 313 -32.75 -11.43 -22.43
C ALA A 313 -33.23 -11.65 -20.97
N PHE A 314 -33.09 -12.86 -20.44
CA PHE A 314 -33.40 -13.19 -19.05
C PHE A 314 -32.52 -12.40 -18.06
N GLN A 315 -31.22 -12.23 -18.38
CA GLN A 315 -30.29 -11.42 -17.61
C GLN A 315 -30.69 -9.94 -17.58
N ALA A 316 -31.03 -9.37 -18.75
CA ALA A 316 -31.44 -7.98 -18.89
C ALA A 316 -32.71 -7.68 -18.07
N ALA A 317 -33.73 -8.53 -18.16
CA ALA A 317 -34.95 -8.40 -17.37
C ALA A 317 -34.72 -8.38 -15.85
N ASN A 318 -33.80 -9.22 -15.36
CA ASN A 318 -33.43 -9.24 -13.95
C ASN A 318 -32.59 -7.99 -13.52
N ARG A 319 -31.76 -7.44 -14.40
CA ARG A 319 -31.02 -6.19 -14.15
C ARG A 319 -31.97 -5.01 -14.04
N THR A 320 -32.91 -4.87 -14.96
CA THR A 320 -33.91 -3.80 -14.96
C THR A 320 -34.76 -3.81 -13.69
N ARG A 321 -35.20 -4.99 -13.23
CA ARG A 321 -35.97 -5.16 -11.99
C ARG A 321 -35.17 -4.74 -10.74
N ARG A 322 -33.85 -5.00 -10.71
CA ARG A 322 -32.96 -4.55 -9.62
C ARG A 322 -32.68 -3.05 -9.66
N ALA A 323 -32.49 -2.49 -10.86
CA ALA A 323 -32.25 -1.05 -11.07
C ALA A 323 -33.48 -0.22 -10.65
N ALA A 324 -34.69 -0.64 -10.99
CA ALA A 324 -35.95 0.01 -10.59
C ALA A 324 -36.08 0.10 -9.05
N ARG A 325 -35.75 -0.97 -8.32
CA ARG A 325 -35.76 -0.97 -6.85
C ARG A 325 -34.72 -0.02 -6.23
N LYS A 326 -33.54 0.18 -6.88
CA LYS A 326 -32.49 1.08 -6.43
C LYS A 326 -32.84 2.55 -6.70
N ALA A 327 -33.49 2.87 -7.83
CA ALA A 327 -33.84 4.22 -8.26
C ALA A 327 -34.83 4.92 -7.30
N VAL A 328 -35.77 4.17 -6.70
CA VAL A 328 -36.75 4.69 -5.74
C VAL A 328 -36.05 5.22 -4.46
N ARG A 329 -34.93 4.63 -4.08
CA ARG A 329 -34.19 5.00 -2.84
C ARG A 329 -33.33 6.26 -2.96
N THR A 330 -32.94 6.67 -4.20
CA THR A 330 -31.94 7.71 -4.45
C THR A 330 -32.54 9.10 -4.71
N ARG A 331 -33.84 9.20 -4.97
CA ARG A 331 -34.49 10.45 -5.44
C ARG A 331 -34.58 11.60 -4.44
N LYS A 332 -34.34 11.35 -3.16
CA LYS A 332 -34.52 12.32 -2.08
C LYS A 332 -33.30 13.22 -1.75
N ARG A 333 -32.12 12.95 -2.35
CA ARG A 333 -30.84 13.62 -1.99
C ARG A 333 -30.25 14.59 -3.04
N GLN A 334 -30.93 14.81 -4.17
CA GLN A 334 -30.28 15.33 -5.40
C GLN A 334 -30.68 16.72 -5.89
N LEU A 335 -31.37 17.58 -5.13
CA LEU A 335 -31.83 18.85 -5.70
C LEU A 335 -30.77 20.00 -5.70
N SER A 336 -29.81 20.02 -4.79
CA SER A 336 -28.83 21.12 -4.70
C SER A 336 -27.54 20.94 -5.51
N THR A 337 -27.27 19.71 -5.94
CA THR A 337 -26.05 19.39 -6.73
C THR A 337 -26.23 19.58 -8.24
N ARG A 338 -27.44 19.65 -8.74
CA ARG A 338 -27.74 19.57 -10.19
C ARG A 338 -27.18 20.69 -11.08
N ILE A 339 -27.14 21.94 -10.60
CA ILE A 339 -26.68 23.06 -11.44
C ILE A 339 -25.15 23.00 -11.60
N ARG A 340 -24.42 22.73 -10.54
CA ARG A 340 -22.96 22.55 -10.55
C ARG A 340 -22.56 21.36 -11.41
N ASP A 341 -23.24 20.24 -11.24
CA ASP A 341 -22.98 19.00 -11.98
C ASP A 341 -23.22 19.19 -13.50
N HIS A 342 -24.26 19.96 -13.88
CA HIS A 342 -24.55 20.23 -15.30
C HIS A 342 -23.45 21.10 -15.95
N GLN A 343 -22.96 22.15 -15.27
CA GLN A 343 -21.88 22.99 -15.78
C GLN A 343 -20.56 22.21 -15.92
N TYR A 344 -20.25 21.37 -14.92
CA TYR A 344 -19.08 20.51 -14.96
C TYR A 344 -19.18 19.46 -16.07
N GLN A 345 -20.31 18.77 -16.22
CA GLN A 345 -20.52 17.81 -17.31
C GLN A 345 -20.38 18.48 -18.69
N ARG A 346 -20.90 19.71 -18.84
CA ARG A 346 -20.70 20.48 -20.07
C ARG A 346 -19.22 20.87 -20.30
N ALA A 347 -18.48 21.16 -19.27
CA ALA A 347 -17.03 21.41 -19.37
C ALA A 347 -16.26 20.15 -19.75
N LEU A 348 -16.65 18.98 -19.25
CA LEU A 348 -16.06 17.69 -19.60
C LEU A 348 -16.25 17.31 -21.09
N SER A 349 -17.21 17.90 -21.79
CA SER A 349 -17.38 17.68 -23.25
C SER A 349 -16.43 18.53 -24.11
N ARG A 350 -15.72 19.50 -23.52
CA ARG A 350 -14.70 20.30 -24.24
C ARG A 350 -13.42 19.46 -24.42
N PRO A 351 -12.58 19.74 -25.44
CA PRO A 351 -11.29 19.11 -25.56
C PRO A 351 -10.39 19.39 -24.34
N VAL A 352 -9.48 18.48 -24.03
CA VAL A 352 -8.43 18.70 -23.03
C VAL A 352 -7.45 19.73 -23.61
N ASP A 353 -7.07 20.72 -22.82
CA ASP A 353 -6.04 21.70 -23.16
C ASP A 353 -4.65 21.08 -22.85
N PRO A 354 -3.84 20.76 -23.87
CA PRO A 354 -2.55 20.10 -23.67
C PRO A 354 -1.52 20.98 -22.95
N HIS A 355 -1.79 22.30 -22.88
CA HIS A 355 -0.88 23.28 -22.26
C HIS A 355 -1.39 23.77 -20.89
N LEU A 356 -2.37 23.11 -20.30
CA LEU A 356 -2.92 23.48 -19.00
C LEU A 356 -2.53 22.47 -17.93
N ALA A 357 -1.84 22.96 -16.89
CA ALA A 357 -1.49 22.18 -15.70
C ALA A 357 -2.12 22.80 -14.44
N VAL A 358 -2.88 22.00 -13.70
CA VAL A 358 -3.48 22.40 -12.43
C VAL A 358 -2.62 21.89 -11.28
N PHE A 359 -2.26 22.80 -10.38
CA PHE A 359 -1.48 22.52 -9.17
C PHE A 359 -2.29 22.77 -7.90
N ALA A 360 -2.14 21.90 -6.90
CA ALA A 360 -2.71 22.10 -5.57
C ALA A 360 -1.75 21.58 -4.49
N ALA A 361 -1.62 22.30 -3.39
CA ALA A 361 -0.81 21.89 -2.25
C ALA A 361 -1.60 22.05 -0.94
N TYR A 362 -1.39 21.11 0.01
CA TYR A 362 -1.90 21.15 1.38
C TYR A 362 -3.36 21.57 1.52
N TRP A 363 -4.29 20.87 0.83
CA TRP A 363 -5.72 21.21 0.81
C TRP A 363 -5.96 22.66 0.35
N GLU A 364 -5.34 23.05 -0.76
CA GLU A 364 -5.54 24.33 -1.45
C GLU A 364 -5.07 25.55 -0.62
N ARG A 365 -4.00 25.40 0.17
CA ARG A 365 -3.50 26.49 1.04
C ARG A 365 -2.65 27.50 0.30
N GLY A 366 -1.98 27.13 -0.80
CA GLY A 366 -1.12 28.04 -1.55
C GLY A 366 -0.12 27.34 -2.47
N VAL A 367 0.90 28.08 -2.87
CA VAL A 367 2.04 27.61 -3.67
C VAL A 367 3.10 27.07 -2.72
N ALA A 368 3.25 25.76 -2.63
CA ALA A 368 4.16 25.12 -1.66
C ALA A 368 4.57 23.71 -2.06
N CYS A 369 5.59 23.17 -1.37
CA CYS A 369 5.99 21.76 -1.37
C CYS A 369 6.40 21.25 -2.78
N ASN A 370 6.33 19.94 -3.01
CA ASN A 370 6.65 19.29 -4.29
C ASN A 370 5.96 19.93 -5.50
N PRO A 371 4.63 20.25 -5.44
CA PRO A 371 3.97 20.94 -6.55
C PRO A 371 4.62 22.31 -6.90
N ALA A 372 5.12 23.05 -5.91
CA ALA A 372 5.76 24.35 -6.18
C ALA A 372 7.12 24.19 -6.87
N ALA A 373 7.94 23.24 -6.41
CA ALA A 373 9.23 22.93 -7.03
C ALA A 373 9.05 22.41 -8.47
N ILE A 374 8.04 21.56 -8.71
CA ILE A 374 7.70 21.11 -10.07
C ILE A 374 7.26 22.28 -10.95
N ALA A 375 6.39 23.18 -10.45
CA ALA A 375 5.91 24.32 -11.22
C ALA A 375 7.04 25.31 -11.57
N ALA A 376 7.99 25.52 -10.66
CA ALA A 376 9.19 26.33 -10.92
C ALA A 376 10.05 25.70 -12.02
N LYS A 377 10.33 24.40 -11.94
CA LYS A 377 11.10 23.69 -12.97
C LYS A 377 10.33 23.58 -14.30
N LEU A 378 9.01 23.49 -14.27
CA LEU A 378 8.16 23.50 -15.47
C LEU A 378 8.29 24.84 -16.23
N ALA A 379 8.36 25.96 -15.52
CA ALA A 379 8.57 27.27 -16.14
C ALA A 379 9.93 27.38 -16.87
N GLU A 380 10.94 26.64 -16.40
CA GLU A 380 12.26 26.59 -17.05
C GLU A 380 12.26 25.68 -18.29
N LEU A 381 11.74 24.46 -18.17
CA LEU A 381 11.91 23.40 -19.18
C LEU A 381 10.74 23.36 -20.19
N ALA A 382 9.54 23.76 -19.77
CA ALA A 382 8.33 23.69 -20.58
C ALA A 382 7.45 24.95 -20.42
N PRO A 383 7.96 26.17 -20.75
CA PRO A 383 7.25 27.44 -20.53
C PRO A 383 5.94 27.57 -21.32
N HIS A 384 5.70 26.69 -22.29
CA HIS A 384 4.44 26.61 -23.02
C HIS A 384 3.31 25.95 -22.24
N ILE A 385 3.61 25.26 -21.13
CA ILE A 385 2.61 24.67 -20.23
C ILE A 385 2.31 25.65 -19.11
N ARG A 386 1.06 26.10 -19.06
CA ARG A 386 0.59 27.12 -18.13
C ARG A 386 0.15 26.51 -16.80
N PRO A 387 0.81 26.85 -15.67
CA PRO A 387 0.37 26.43 -14.35
C PRO A 387 -0.81 27.28 -13.86
N VAL A 388 -1.86 26.63 -13.33
CA VAL A 388 -2.98 27.25 -12.63
C VAL A 388 -3.10 26.64 -11.25
N TRP A 389 -3.08 27.46 -10.21
CA TRP A 389 -3.12 27.00 -8.83
C TRP A 389 -4.54 26.93 -8.28
N VAL A 390 -4.84 25.90 -7.51
CA VAL A 390 -6.06 25.82 -6.72
C VAL A 390 -5.77 26.36 -5.33
N VAL A 391 -6.45 27.46 -4.96
CA VAL A 391 -6.20 28.14 -3.68
C VAL A 391 -7.51 28.56 -3.03
N ASN A 392 -7.64 28.28 -1.73
CA ASN A 392 -8.79 28.71 -0.94
C ASN A 392 -8.88 30.24 -0.88
N LYS A 393 -10.10 30.77 -0.94
CA LYS A 393 -10.36 32.25 -0.97
C LYS A 393 -9.63 33.03 0.12
N GLN A 394 -9.52 32.47 1.32
CA GLN A 394 -8.86 33.12 2.45
C GLN A 394 -7.34 33.27 2.30
N ASN A 395 -6.73 32.50 1.39
CA ASN A 395 -5.29 32.48 1.15
C ASN A 395 -4.90 33.20 -0.17
N GLU A 396 -5.85 33.75 -0.93
CA GLU A 396 -5.56 34.45 -2.19
C GLU A 396 -4.55 35.60 -2.00
N ALA A 397 -4.64 36.33 -0.87
CA ALA A 397 -3.73 37.42 -0.55
C ALA A 397 -2.27 36.97 -0.26
N LEU A 398 -2.04 35.70 -0.05
CA LEU A 398 -0.71 35.14 0.24
C LEU A 398 0.01 34.64 -1.02
N LEU A 399 -0.64 34.70 -2.17
CA LEU A 399 -0.05 34.22 -3.41
C LEU A 399 1.04 35.18 -3.92
N PRO A 400 2.11 34.64 -4.51
CA PRO A 400 3.08 35.45 -5.23
C PRO A 400 2.39 36.29 -6.33
N PRO A 401 2.83 37.54 -6.56
CA PRO A 401 2.29 38.38 -7.62
C PRO A 401 2.31 37.66 -8.99
N GLY A 402 1.20 37.76 -9.74
CA GLY A 402 1.08 37.18 -11.07
C GLY A 402 0.71 35.70 -11.10
N THR A 403 0.49 35.04 -9.94
CA THR A 403 0.06 33.65 -9.89
C THR A 403 -1.35 33.47 -10.44
N ASP A 404 -1.52 32.74 -11.56
CA ASP A 404 -2.84 32.35 -12.07
C ASP A 404 -3.45 31.28 -11.15
N HIS A 405 -4.70 31.52 -10.70
CA HIS A 405 -5.33 30.63 -9.72
C HIS A 405 -6.84 30.54 -9.87
N VAL A 406 -7.42 29.50 -9.27
CA VAL A 406 -8.86 29.26 -9.18
C VAL A 406 -9.25 28.90 -7.74
N VAL A 407 -10.43 29.39 -7.34
CA VAL A 407 -10.98 29.15 -5.99
C VAL A 407 -11.92 27.94 -6.02
N PRO A 408 -11.77 26.98 -5.09
CA PRO A 408 -12.62 25.80 -5.00
C PRO A 408 -14.11 26.11 -5.01
N GLY A 409 -14.86 25.32 -5.76
CA GLY A 409 -16.32 25.44 -5.87
C GLY A 409 -16.81 26.48 -6.85
N THR A 410 -15.96 27.34 -7.40
CA THR A 410 -16.34 28.32 -8.44
C THR A 410 -16.54 27.63 -9.80
N ARG A 411 -17.23 28.32 -10.72
CA ARG A 411 -17.40 27.83 -12.09
C ARG A 411 -16.04 27.65 -12.79
N ARG A 412 -15.15 28.65 -12.69
CA ARG A 412 -13.81 28.59 -13.28
C ARG A 412 -13.00 27.40 -12.75
N TYR A 413 -13.07 27.10 -11.44
CA TYR A 413 -12.44 25.93 -10.84
C TYR A 413 -12.85 24.62 -11.54
N TRP A 414 -14.17 24.39 -11.71
CA TRP A 414 -14.67 23.18 -12.34
C TRP A 414 -14.35 23.11 -13.83
N GLU A 415 -14.41 24.24 -14.54
CA GLU A 415 -14.04 24.32 -15.95
C GLU A 415 -12.55 24.02 -16.14
N THR A 416 -11.68 24.59 -15.30
CA THR A 416 -10.23 24.35 -15.33
C THR A 416 -9.89 22.88 -15.08
N LEU A 417 -10.46 22.27 -14.03
CA LEU A 417 -10.23 20.85 -13.74
C LEU A 417 -10.79 19.90 -14.82
N ALA A 418 -11.84 20.32 -15.53
CA ALA A 418 -12.43 19.51 -16.61
C ALA A 418 -11.57 19.50 -17.89
N THR A 419 -10.80 20.55 -18.11
CA THR A 419 -10.05 20.74 -19.36
C THR A 419 -8.54 20.60 -19.20
N ALA A 420 -8.02 20.53 -17.98
CA ALA A 420 -6.59 20.40 -17.76
C ALA A 420 -6.03 19.06 -18.26
N LYS A 421 -4.89 19.11 -18.93
CA LYS A 421 -4.08 17.94 -19.28
C LYS A 421 -3.41 17.36 -18.04
N TYR A 422 -2.87 18.20 -17.15
CA TYR A 422 -2.11 17.77 -15.99
C TYR A 422 -2.80 18.19 -14.70
N LEU A 423 -2.96 17.24 -13.78
CA LEU A 423 -3.49 17.43 -12.44
C LEU A 423 -2.40 17.03 -11.45
N THR A 424 -1.81 17.99 -10.74
CA THR A 424 -0.68 17.75 -9.82
C THR A 424 -1.06 18.16 -8.42
N ASN A 425 -0.94 17.27 -7.45
CA ASN A 425 -1.16 17.60 -6.04
C ASN A 425 -0.33 16.74 -5.08
N ASN A 426 -0.25 17.18 -3.82
CA ASN A 426 0.42 16.43 -2.74
C ASN A 426 -0.54 15.86 -1.69
N VAL A 427 -1.85 15.98 -1.92
CA VAL A 427 -2.93 15.42 -1.11
C VAL A 427 -3.97 14.77 -2.02
N ASN A 428 -5.22 15.22 -2.07
CA ASN A 428 -6.23 14.67 -2.97
C ASN A 428 -7.11 15.77 -3.55
N PHE A 429 -7.47 15.65 -4.81
CA PHE A 429 -8.62 16.38 -5.36
C PHE A 429 -9.95 15.77 -4.87
N PRO A 430 -11.05 16.54 -4.86
CA PRO A 430 -12.37 16.02 -4.49
C PRO A 430 -12.80 14.83 -5.33
N ASN A 431 -13.57 13.92 -4.73
CA ASN A 431 -14.09 12.71 -5.43
C ASN A 431 -14.89 13.04 -6.69
N ALA A 432 -15.54 14.23 -6.73
CA ALA A 432 -16.32 14.70 -7.88
C ALA A 432 -15.46 15.00 -9.12
N VAL A 433 -14.16 15.21 -8.96
CA VAL A 433 -13.25 15.44 -10.10
C VAL A 433 -13.16 14.18 -10.94
N VAL A 434 -13.47 14.30 -12.22
CA VAL A 434 -13.38 13.20 -13.20
C VAL A 434 -12.00 13.27 -13.87
N LYS A 435 -11.20 12.24 -13.68
CA LYS A 435 -9.96 12.08 -14.43
C LYS A 435 -10.29 11.59 -15.84
N ARG A 436 -9.98 12.41 -16.83
CA ARG A 436 -10.23 12.07 -18.24
C ARG A 436 -9.17 11.11 -18.77
N PRO A 437 -9.47 10.27 -19.78
CA PRO A 437 -8.50 9.36 -20.38
C PRO A 437 -7.22 10.07 -20.85
N ASP A 438 -7.38 11.27 -21.46
CA ASP A 438 -6.26 12.05 -22.01
C ASP A 438 -5.57 12.95 -20.97
N ALA A 439 -6.05 12.99 -19.71
CA ALA A 439 -5.43 13.75 -18.63
C ALA A 439 -4.45 12.87 -17.85
N VAL A 440 -3.46 13.53 -17.25
CA VAL A 440 -2.44 12.90 -16.38
C VAL A 440 -2.61 13.40 -14.96
N HIS A 441 -2.69 12.50 -13.99
CA HIS A 441 -2.73 12.85 -12.58
C HIS A 441 -1.44 12.43 -11.87
N LEU A 442 -0.69 13.40 -11.40
CA LEU A 442 0.56 13.24 -10.66
C LEU A 442 0.31 13.46 -9.16
N GLN A 443 0.46 12.41 -8.36
CA GLN A 443 0.50 12.49 -6.91
C GLN A 443 1.95 12.67 -6.45
N THR A 444 2.23 13.75 -5.72
CA THR A 444 3.59 14.08 -5.31
C THR A 444 3.89 13.73 -3.85
N HIS A 445 2.87 13.38 -3.08
CA HIS A 445 2.97 13.28 -1.62
C HIS A 445 3.61 14.52 -0.96
N HIS A 446 3.91 14.46 0.32
CA HIS A 446 4.51 15.57 1.06
C HIS A 446 5.41 15.11 2.23
N GLY A 447 6.07 13.98 2.06
CA GLY A 447 7.08 13.47 3.00
C GLY A 447 7.10 11.95 3.07
N THR A 448 8.25 11.40 3.45
CA THR A 448 8.46 9.98 3.72
C THR A 448 7.58 9.53 4.91
N PRO A 449 6.85 8.42 4.81
CA PRO A 449 5.92 8.00 5.85
C PRO A 449 6.62 7.24 6.98
N LEU A 450 6.67 7.81 8.19
CA LEU A 450 6.88 7.07 9.42
C LEU A 450 5.56 6.45 9.89
N LYS A 451 4.47 7.22 9.84
CA LYS A 451 3.14 6.85 10.33
C LYS A 451 2.43 5.93 9.34
N ARG A 452 1.62 5.00 9.85
CA ARG A 452 0.68 4.25 9.03
C ARG A 452 -0.25 5.20 8.27
N MET A 453 -0.39 4.99 6.97
CA MET A 453 -1.13 5.83 6.04
C MET A 453 -2.19 5.02 5.27
N GLY A 454 -3.13 5.70 4.63
CA GLY A 454 -4.11 5.06 3.77
C GLY A 454 -4.82 3.88 4.41
N LEU A 455 -4.81 2.73 3.76
CA LEU A 455 -5.48 1.52 4.26
C LEU A 455 -4.88 0.96 5.55
N ASP A 456 -3.59 1.16 5.79
CA ASP A 456 -2.92 0.66 7.00
C ASP A 456 -3.39 1.35 8.28
N GLN A 457 -4.16 2.43 8.16
CA GLN A 457 -4.79 3.09 9.31
C GLN A 457 -6.02 2.32 9.84
N MET A 458 -6.56 1.35 9.10
CA MET A 458 -7.74 0.59 9.54
C MET A 458 -7.53 -0.14 10.87
N ASP A 459 -6.31 -0.57 11.14
CA ASP A 459 -5.95 -1.27 12.38
C ASP A 459 -5.72 -0.31 13.57
N HIS A 460 -5.75 1.00 13.31
CA HIS A 460 -5.54 2.06 14.30
C HIS A 460 -6.79 2.96 14.40
N PRO A 461 -7.78 2.64 15.27
CA PRO A 461 -9.07 3.33 15.32
C PRO A 461 -9.00 4.85 15.52
N ALA A 462 -8.00 5.33 16.27
CA ALA A 462 -7.78 6.76 16.47
C ALA A 462 -7.37 7.47 15.17
N ALA A 463 -6.52 6.82 14.38
CA ALA A 463 -6.06 7.32 13.08
C ALA A 463 -7.13 7.17 11.98
N ALA A 464 -7.95 6.11 12.05
CA ALA A 464 -9.00 5.82 11.08
C ALA A 464 -10.29 6.64 11.28
N LYS A 465 -10.39 7.39 12.38
CA LYS A 465 -11.62 8.14 12.73
C LYS A 465 -12.02 9.11 11.64
N GLY A 466 -13.23 8.91 11.09
CA GLY A 466 -13.80 9.78 10.05
C GLY A 466 -13.29 9.51 8.62
N LEU A 467 -12.44 8.51 8.41
CA LEU A 467 -11.96 8.14 7.08
C LEU A 467 -12.97 7.22 6.36
N ASP A 468 -13.25 7.56 5.10
CA ASP A 468 -13.96 6.68 4.16
C ASP A 468 -12.91 6.09 3.18
N PHE A 469 -12.49 4.87 3.46
CA PHE A 469 -11.46 4.18 2.68
C PHE A 469 -11.92 3.87 1.24
N ALA A 470 -13.22 3.64 1.02
CA ALA A 470 -13.74 3.44 -0.33
C ALA A 470 -13.68 4.73 -1.15
N ALA A 471 -14.04 5.86 -0.54
CA ALA A 471 -13.90 7.18 -1.16
C ALA A 471 -12.43 7.55 -1.36
N LEU A 472 -11.54 7.17 -0.43
CA LEU A 472 -10.09 7.36 -0.56
C LEU A 472 -9.56 6.63 -1.79
N LEU A 473 -9.85 5.34 -1.93
CA LEU A 473 -9.36 4.53 -3.05
C LEU A 473 -9.93 4.98 -4.40
N THR A 474 -11.18 5.49 -4.42
CA THR A 474 -11.74 6.11 -5.63
C THR A 474 -10.90 7.32 -6.11
N ARG A 475 -10.25 8.05 -5.20
CA ARG A 475 -9.31 9.12 -5.55
C ARG A 475 -7.97 8.57 -6.04
N VAL A 476 -7.45 7.57 -5.35
CA VAL A 476 -6.18 6.89 -5.69
C VAL A 476 -6.23 6.26 -7.09
N ASP A 477 -7.38 5.70 -7.51
CA ASP A 477 -7.57 5.13 -8.85
C ASP A 477 -7.45 6.15 -10.00
N LYS A 478 -7.39 7.42 -9.67
CA LYS A 478 -7.19 8.50 -10.65
C LYS A 478 -5.73 8.86 -10.86
N TRP A 479 -4.82 8.38 -10.01
CA TRP A 479 -3.39 8.65 -10.16
C TRP A 479 -2.81 7.85 -11.32
N ASP A 480 -2.03 8.49 -12.15
CA ASP A 480 -1.18 7.85 -13.15
C ASP A 480 0.23 7.64 -12.62
N TYR A 481 0.71 8.64 -11.85
CA TYR A 481 2.05 8.65 -11.27
C TYR A 481 2.02 8.98 -9.77
N SER A 482 2.98 8.42 -9.03
CA SER A 482 3.22 8.68 -7.60
C SER A 482 4.70 8.91 -7.37
N VAL A 483 5.09 10.10 -6.90
CA VAL A 483 6.50 10.43 -6.65
C VAL A 483 6.97 9.84 -5.33
N SER A 484 8.20 9.32 -5.32
CA SER A 484 8.82 8.73 -4.15
C SER A 484 10.25 9.23 -3.96
N ALA A 485 10.66 9.42 -2.68
CA ALA A 485 12.01 9.87 -2.31
C ALA A 485 12.96 8.72 -1.98
N ASN A 486 12.43 7.53 -1.74
CA ASN A 486 13.21 6.35 -1.37
C ASN A 486 12.38 5.07 -1.53
N SER A 487 13.02 3.93 -1.57
CA SER A 487 12.40 2.61 -1.71
C SER A 487 11.42 2.30 -0.57
N HIS A 488 11.69 2.77 0.67
CA HIS A 488 10.74 2.66 1.77
C HIS A 488 9.42 3.36 1.44
N SER A 489 9.46 4.61 0.96
CA SER A 489 8.25 5.35 0.57
C SER A 489 7.48 4.66 -0.55
N THR A 490 8.17 4.18 -1.59
CA THR A 490 7.56 3.46 -2.72
C THR A 490 6.75 2.26 -2.22
N ARG A 491 7.35 1.45 -1.37
CA ARG A 491 6.73 0.25 -0.77
C ARG A 491 5.51 0.61 0.08
N MET A 492 5.65 1.63 0.95
CA MET A 492 4.56 2.04 1.84
C MET A 492 3.41 2.70 1.07
N TRP A 493 3.67 3.45 0.01
CA TRP A 493 2.62 4.02 -0.84
C TRP A 493 1.87 2.94 -1.61
N GLN A 494 2.55 1.94 -2.17
CA GLN A 494 1.91 0.79 -2.83
C GLN A 494 1.02 0.00 -1.87
N ARG A 495 1.43 -0.14 -0.61
CA ARG A 495 0.67 -0.80 0.44
C ARG A 495 -0.53 0.03 0.90
N ALA A 496 -0.30 1.30 1.23
CA ALA A 496 -1.31 2.19 1.80
C ALA A 496 -2.37 2.64 0.78
N TYR A 497 -1.97 2.73 -0.49
CA TYR A 497 -2.76 3.24 -1.61
C TYR A 497 -2.71 2.32 -2.83
N PRO A 498 -3.14 1.05 -2.70
CA PRO A 498 -2.99 0.07 -3.77
C PRO A 498 -3.84 0.43 -4.99
N SER A 499 -3.17 0.73 -6.12
CA SER A 499 -3.77 1.03 -7.43
C SER A 499 -2.74 0.82 -8.54
N ARG A 500 -3.07 1.21 -9.79
CA ARG A 500 -2.26 0.95 -10.99
C ARG A 500 -1.31 2.08 -11.38
N TYR A 501 -1.11 3.06 -10.51
CA TYR A 501 -0.17 4.13 -10.81
C TYR A 501 1.27 3.62 -10.94
N THR A 502 2.07 4.35 -11.69
CA THR A 502 3.52 4.11 -11.78
C THR A 502 4.22 4.91 -10.68
N SER A 503 5.06 4.25 -9.88
CA SER A 503 5.95 4.94 -8.94
C SER A 503 7.09 5.61 -9.72
N LEU A 504 7.35 6.87 -9.38
CA LEU A 504 8.48 7.66 -9.88
C LEU A 504 9.50 7.78 -8.75
N ASP A 505 10.52 6.94 -8.80
CA ASP A 505 11.60 6.85 -7.80
C ASP A 505 12.66 7.92 -8.09
N TYR A 506 12.25 9.20 -8.03
CA TYR A 506 13.01 10.36 -8.52
C TYR A 506 13.50 11.31 -7.43
N GLY A 507 13.10 11.09 -6.18
CA GLY A 507 13.29 12.05 -5.10
C GLY A 507 12.07 12.99 -4.94
N TYR A 508 12.02 13.72 -3.84
CA TYR A 508 11.01 14.75 -3.66
C TYR A 508 11.47 16.10 -4.24
N PRO A 509 10.76 16.66 -5.24
CA PRO A 509 11.13 17.91 -5.91
C PRO A 509 11.46 19.07 -4.97
N ARG A 510 10.77 19.18 -3.83
CA ARG A 510 11.04 20.23 -2.83
C ARG A 510 12.41 20.11 -2.17
N ASN A 511 12.98 18.90 -2.13
CA ASN A 511 14.29 18.63 -1.53
C ASN A 511 15.45 19.02 -2.45
N ASP A 512 15.18 19.33 -3.72
CA ASP A 512 16.23 19.75 -4.65
C ASP A 512 17.01 20.95 -4.12
N VAL A 513 16.35 21.86 -3.40
CA VAL A 513 16.98 23.05 -2.80
C VAL A 513 18.08 22.69 -1.78
N PHE A 514 18.02 21.52 -1.16
CA PHE A 514 19.02 21.06 -0.20
C PHE A 514 20.36 20.64 -0.84
N TYR A 515 20.39 20.59 -2.18
CA TYR A 515 21.58 20.32 -2.98
C TYR A 515 21.95 21.45 -3.92
N THR A 516 21.03 22.38 -4.17
CA THR A 516 21.24 23.48 -5.13
C THR A 516 21.42 24.84 -4.48
N ALA A 517 21.02 25.00 -3.19
CA ALA A 517 21.18 26.28 -2.48
C ALA A 517 22.66 26.62 -2.26
N THR A 518 22.94 27.91 -2.46
CA THR A 518 24.28 28.49 -2.30
C THR A 518 24.48 29.07 -0.90
N THR A 519 25.72 29.45 -0.58
CA THR A 519 26.08 30.22 0.61
C THR A 519 25.26 31.50 0.75
N ALA A 520 24.98 32.18 -0.37
CA ALA A 520 24.17 33.40 -0.38
C ALA A 520 22.71 33.11 0.00
N ASP A 521 22.14 31.97 -0.45
CA ASP A 521 20.77 31.56 -0.13
C ASP A 521 20.62 31.24 1.35
N VAL A 522 21.58 30.51 1.94
CA VAL A 522 21.59 30.19 3.38
C VAL A 522 21.68 31.47 4.21
N ARG A 523 22.56 32.41 3.82
CA ARG A 523 22.71 33.71 4.49
C ARG A 523 21.42 34.51 4.42
N ALA A 524 20.84 34.63 3.24
CA ALA A 524 19.58 35.35 3.04
C ALA A 524 18.41 34.75 3.85
N ALA A 525 18.35 33.40 3.98
CA ALA A 525 17.36 32.73 4.82
C ALA A 525 17.53 33.11 6.30
N ARG A 526 18.76 33.14 6.81
CA ARG A 526 19.06 33.54 8.20
C ARG A 526 18.73 35.03 8.45
N GLU A 527 19.08 35.91 7.51
CA GLU A 527 18.77 37.34 7.58
C GLU A 527 17.24 37.58 7.63
N ARG A 528 16.47 36.91 6.74
CA ARG A 528 14.99 37.01 6.75
C ARG A 528 14.37 36.55 8.07
N LEU A 529 14.96 35.58 8.73
CA LEU A 529 14.50 35.07 10.02
C LEU A 529 15.02 35.89 11.21
N GLY A 530 15.93 36.86 10.99
CA GLY A 530 16.50 37.70 12.04
C GLY A 530 17.50 36.94 12.93
N ILE A 531 18.16 35.90 12.42
CA ILE A 531 19.17 35.14 13.12
C ILE A 531 20.50 35.90 13.08
N ALA A 532 20.98 36.35 14.24
CA ALA A 532 22.23 37.06 14.32
C ALA A 532 23.45 36.19 13.89
N PRO A 533 24.47 36.80 13.25
CA PRO A 533 25.70 36.09 12.90
C PRO A 533 26.34 35.40 14.14
N GLY A 534 26.89 34.20 13.92
CA GLY A 534 27.59 33.43 14.95
C GLY A 534 26.67 32.66 15.92
N ARG A 535 25.34 32.83 15.86
CA ARG A 535 24.39 32.06 16.71
C ARG A 535 24.08 30.71 16.10
N THR A 536 24.01 29.66 16.92
CA THR A 536 23.52 28.35 16.57
C THR A 536 21.99 28.37 16.50
N ALA A 537 21.40 28.10 15.35
CA ALA A 537 19.95 28.06 15.16
C ALA A 537 19.43 26.61 15.23
N VAL A 538 18.55 26.32 16.19
CA VAL A 538 17.94 25.01 16.37
C VAL A 538 16.48 25.07 15.96
N LEU A 539 16.09 24.34 14.91
CA LEU A 539 14.72 24.24 14.46
C LEU A 539 13.98 23.19 15.30
N TYR A 540 12.99 23.63 16.06
CA TYR A 540 12.09 22.73 16.81
C TYR A 540 10.75 22.57 16.08
N ALA A 541 10.46 21.38 15.60
CA ALA A 541 9.29 21.07 14.74
C ALA A 541 8.55 19.83 15.25
N PRO A 542 7.72 19.95 16.31
CA PRO A 542 6.96 18.82 16.89
C PRO A 542 5.77 18.43 16.03
N THR A 543 5.37 17.14 16.12
CA THR A 543 4.19 16.60 15.46
C THR A 543 2.92 16.86 16.27
N HIS A 544 1.81 17.11 15.58
CA HIS A 544 0.48 17.12 16.16
C HIS A 544 0.08 15.74 16.70
N ARG A 545 -0.58 15.71 17.87
CA ARG A 545 -1.13 14.49 18.49
C ARG A 545 -2.62 14.36 18.22
N ASP A 546 -3.00 13.42 17.35
CA ASP A 546 -4.43 13.19 16.99
C ASP A 546 -5.26 12.65 18.18
N TYR A 547 -4.61 12.14 19.22
CA TYR A 547 -5.23 11.60 20.42
C TYR A 547 -5.32 12.59 21.59
N GLU A 548 -4.82 13.82 21.42
CA GLU A 548 -4.89 14.88 22.40
C GLU A 548 -5.88 15.97 21.98
N ALA A 549 -6.60 16.53 22.93
CA ALA A 549 -7.49 17.66 22.68
C ALA A 549 -6.72 18.99 22.81
N GLY A 550 -6.49 19.66 21.69
CA GLY A 550 -5.79 20.94 21.63
C GLY A 550 -4.27 20.81 21.57
N TYR A 551 -3.56 21.90 21.83
CA TYR A 551 -2.10 21.93 21.87
C TYR A 551 -1.58 21.86 23.29
N THR A 552 -0.79 20.85 23.58
CA THR A 552 -0.03 20.74 24.83
C THR A 552 1.45 20.90 24.49
N PRO A 553 2.12 21.98 24.94
CA PRO A 553 3.57 22.12 24.77
C PRO A 553 4.29 20.91 25.41
N ARG A 554 5.18 20.28 24.66
CA ARG A 554 5.98 19.13 25.13
C ARG A 554 7.26 19.56 25.82
N LEU A 555 7.69 20.80 25.57
CA LEU A 555 8.87 21.44 26.15
C LEU A 555 8.50 22.76 26.78
N ASP A 556 9.08 23.06 27.91
CA ASP A 556 9.19 24.43 28.42
C ASP A 556 10.28 25.14 27.62
N LEU A 557 9.82 25.80 26.53
CA LEU A 557 10.74 26.46 25.59
C LEU A 557 11.53 27.60 26.22
N ALA A 558 10.97 28.30 27.24
CA ALA A 558 11.68 29.36 27.94
C ALA A 558 12.84 28.80 28.76
N ALA A 559 12.54 27.79 29.60
CA ALA A 559 13.54 27.13 30.43
C ALA A 559 14.62 26.44 29.57
N LEU A 560 14.23 25.84 28.43
CA LEU A 560 15.19 25.25 27.50
C LEU A 560 16.11 26.31 26.88
N ALA A 561 15.54 27.43 26.38
CA ALA A 561 16.34 28.50 25.79
C ALA A 561 17.28 29.16 26.80
N ASP A 562 16.84 29.34 28.06
CA ASP A 562 17.68 29.86 29.14
C ASP A 562 18.85 28.92 29.43
N ARG A 563 18.62 27.63 29.42
CA ARG A 563 19.64 26.61 29.68
C ARG A 563 20.65 26.47 28.54
N LEU A 564 20.22 26.64 27.29
CA LEU A 564 21.10 26.59 26.11
C LEU A 564 21.95 27.87 25.93
N GLY A 565 21.56 28.97 26.58
CA GLY A 565 22.34 30.21 26.60
C GLY A 565 22.16 31.13 25.38
N ASP A 566 22.92 32.24 25.38
CA ASP A 566 22.72 33.32 24.41
C ASP A 566 23.24 33.00 23.00
N ASP A 567 24.15 32.04 22.89
CA ASP A 567 24.72 31.61 21.60
C ASP A 567 23.77 30.74 20.78
N THR A 568 22.64 30.33 21.37
CA THR A 568 21.63 29.50 20.71
C THR A 568 20.33 30.28 20.48
N VAL A 569 19.67 30.05 19.34
CA VAL A 569 18.33 30.53 19.05
C VAL A 569 17.41 29.37 18.64
N LEU A 570 16.24 29.26 19.27
CA LEU A 570 15.23 28.28 18.94
C LEU A 570 14.29 28.84 17.87
N LEU A 571 14.22 28.20 16.72
CA LEU A 571 13.21 28.44 15.69
C LEU A 571 12.05 27.50 15.95
N VAL A 572 10.94 28.01 16.48
CA VAL A 572 9.81 27.16 16.92
C VAL A 572 8.75 27.12 15.85
N ARG A 573 8.54 25.94 15.26
CA ARG A 573 7.50 25.67 14.28
C ARG A 573 6.41 24.80 14.88
N ALA A 574 5.45 25.40 15.58
CA ALA A 574 4.26 24.70 16.03
C ALA A 574 3.39 24.29 14.81
N HIS A 575 2.60 23.20 14.98
CA HIS A 575 1.73 22.74 13.90
C HIS A 575 0.70 23.83 13.53
N TYR A 576 0.39 23.98 12.25
CA TYR A 576 -0.50 25.02 11.71
C TYR A 576 -1.93 25.06 12.29
N PHE A 577 -2.38 24.00 12.97
CA PHE A 577 -3.65 24.01 13.70
C PHE A 577 -3.67 24.97 14.89
N TYR A 578 -2.51 25.48 15.33
CA TYR A 578 -2.34 26.31 16.52
C TYR A 578 -1.95 27.76 16.20
N GLY A 579 -1.92 28.14 14.90
CA GLY A 579 -1.61 29.50 14.47
C GLY A 579 -2.77 30.47 14.71
N GLY A 580 -2.54 31.53 15.48
CA GLY A 580 -3.49 32.62 15.71
C GLY A 580 -2.98 33.63 16.76
N ALA A 581 -3.67 34.74 16.96
CA ALA A 581 -3.29 35.82 17.88
C ALA A 581 -3.19 35.41 19.36
N ALA A 582 -3.63 34.19 19.71
CA ALA A 582 -3.57 33.60 21.03
C ALA A 582 -2.48 32.52 21.17
N SER A 583 -1.45 32.51 20.29
CA SER A 583 -0.35 31.56 20.41
C SER A 583 0.34 31.69 21.78
N PRO A 584 0.54 30.57 22.53
CA PRO A 584 1.31 30.57 23.78
C PRO A 584 2.74 31.13 23.61
N LEU A 585 3.24 31.18 22.36
CA LEU A 585 4.57 31.67 22.02
C LEU A 585 4.68 33.23 21.98
N THR A 586 3.54 33.95 22.04
CA THR A 586 3.52 35.42 21.90
C THR A 586 4.31 36.10 23.04
N GLY A 587 4.33 35.52 24.23
CA GLY A 587 5.09 36.05 25.38
C GLY A 587 6.60 35.79 25.32
N LEU A 588 7.04 34.74 24.57
CA LEU A 588 8.42 34.28 24.52
C LEU A 588 9.28 35.04 23.51
N ARG A 589 8.67 35.80 22.58
CA ARG A 589 9.35 36.57 21.55
C ARG A 589 10.26 37.69 22.09
N ARG A 590 10.12 38.07 23.36
CA ARG A 590 10.86 39.20 23.96
C ARG A 590 12.31 38.88 24.34
N SER A 591 12.68 37.61 24.46
CA SER A 591 14.02 37.20 24.89
C SER A 591 15.09 37.26 23.78
N GLY A 592 14.69 37.34 22.51
CA GLY A 592 15.59 37.23 21.36
C GLY A 592 16.23 35.85 21.17
N ARG A 593 15.86 34.87 22.05
CA ARG A 593 16.35 33.49 21.99
C ARG A 593 15.37 32.52 21.35
N ILE A 594 14.12 32.97 21.12
CA ILE A 594 13.05 32.19 20.51
C ILE A 594 12.44 33.00 19.36
N ILE A 595 12.39 32.40 18.19
CA ILE A 595 11.74 32.94 17.00
C ILE A 595 10.59 32.01 16.64
N ASP A 596 9.36 32.53 16.65
CA ASP A 596 8.17 31.77 16.21
C ASP A 596 8.10 31.79 14.66
N VAL A 597 8.34 30.63 14.08
CA VAL A 597 8.28 30.41 12.63
C VAL A 597 7.09 29.55 12.21
N SER A 598 6.05 29.43 13.06
CA SER A 598 4.88 28.57 12.79
C SER A 598 4.10 28.97 11.55
N ALA A 599 4.09 30.26 11.22
CA ALA A 599 3.42 30.80 10.03
C ALA A 599 4.36 30.99 8.82
N TYR A 600 5.63 30.60 8.97
CA TYR A 600 6.62 30.80 7.90
C TYR A 600 6.53 29.69 6.85
N ASP A 601 6.36 30.05 5.61
CA ASP A 601 6.49 29.19 4.44
C ASP A 601 7.51 29.81 3.47
N PRO A 602 8.37 29.05 2.78
CA PRO A 602 8.49 27.59 2.75
C PRO A 602 9.33 27.01 3.92
N VAL A 603 9.02 25.77 4.31
CA VAL A 603 9.74 25.06 5.38
C VAL A 603 11.19 24.74 5.01
N GLU A 604 11.48 24.60 3.74
CA GLU A 604 12.80 24.34 3.19
C GLU A 604 13.80 25.45 3.56
N GLU A 605 13.36 26.71 3.57
CA GLU A 605 14.20 27.83 4.01
C GLU A 605 14.54 27.77 5.51
N LEU A 606 13.58 27.28 6.34
CA LEU A 606 13.85 27.07 7.77
C LEU A 606 14.91 25.98 7.97
N CYS A 607 14.85 24.92 7.16
CA CYS A 607 15.85 23.86 7.18
C CYS A 607 17.24 24.38 6.75
N LEU A 608 17.30 25.19 5.69
CA LEU A 608 18.57 25.81 5.25
C LEU A 608 19.17 26.75 6.29
N ALA A 609 18.35 27.48 7.04
CA ALA A 609 18.81 28.42 8.06
C ALA A 609 19.25 27.77 9.37
N ALA A 610 18.81 26.55 9.65
CA ALA A 610 19.04 25.85 10.92
C ALA A 610 20.36 25.05 10.92
N ASP A 611 21.08 25.09 12.04
CA ASP A 611 22.28 24.30 12.30
C ASP A 611 21.94 22.88 12.77
N ALA A 612 20.79 22.72 13.45
CA ALA A 612 20.27 21.43 13.93
C ALA A 612 18.75 21.40 13.89
N LEU A 613 18.20 20.20 13.80
CA LEU A 613 16.77 19.91 13.93
C LEU A 613 16.50 19.18 15.23
N VAL A 614 15.52 19.64 16.01
CA VAL A 614 14.88 18.90 17.09
C VAL A 614 13.45 18.59 16.64
N THR A 615 13.11 17.33 16.55
CA THR A 615 11.77 16.88 16.14
C THR A 615 11.40 15.58 16.85
N ASP A 616 10.20 15.10 16.62
CA ASP A 616 9.71 13.84 17.17
C ASP A 616 9.38 12.84 16.06
N TYR A 617 8.11 12.71 15.68
CA TYR A 617 7.61 11.75 14.68
C TYR A 617 7.24 12.43 13.36
N SER A 618 7.79 13.60 13.10
CA SER A 618 7.53 14.40 11.91
C SER A 618 8.35 13.94 10.71
N SER A 619 7.73 13.94 9.54
CA SER A 619 8.42 13.64 8.27
C SER A 619 9.53 14.65 7.90
N ILE A 620 9.60 15.80 8.58
CA ILE A 620 10.66 16.78 8.36
C ILE A 620 12.07 16.21 8.59
N MET A 621 12.20 15.17 9.48
CA MET A 621 13.49 14.53 9.72
C MET A 621 14.08 13.91 8.46
N PHE A 622 13.22 13.35 7.57
CA PHE A 622 13.67 12.76 6.32
C PHE A 622 14.15 13.82 5.33
N ASP A 623 13.41 14.93 5.26
CA ASP A 623 13.77 16.05 4.39
C ASP A 623 15.09 16.71 4.89
N TYR A 624 15.17 17.00 6.19
CA TYR A 624 16.33 17.64 6.81
C TYR A 624 17.60 16.78 6.73
N ALA A 625 17.47 15.45 6.75
CA ALA A 625 18.58 14.53 6.62
C ALA A 625 19.37 14.74 5.31
N ASN A 626 18.75 15.26 4.25
CA ASN A 626 19.44 15.62 2.99
C ASN A 626 20.57 16.64 3.19
N LEU A 627 20.42 17.55 4.17
CA LEU A 627 21.44 18.55 4.51
C LEU A 627 22.65 17.99 5.23
N ASN A 628 22.60 16.71 5.65
CA ASN A 628 23.64 16.07 6.46
C ASN A 628 24.01 16.84 7.74
N ARG A 629 23.04 17.56 8.31
CA ARG A 629 23.19 18.31 9.57
C ARG A 629 22.58 17.56 10.74
N PRO A 630 22.98 17.85 12.01
CA PRO A 630 22.52 17.13 13.19
C PRO A 630 21.01 17.13 13.36
N ILE A 631 20.47 15.96 13.77
CA ILE A 631 19.06 15.76 14.14
C ILE A 631 19.00 15.15 15.54
N VAL A 632 18.16 15.69 16.40
CA VAL A 632 17.87 15.12 17.71
C VAL A 632 16.37 14.78 17.78
N ILE A 633 16.07 13.54 18.15
CA ILE A 633 14.70 13.07 18.31
C ILE A 633 14.28 13.29 19.77
N TYR A 634 13.17 14.03 19.97
CA TYR A 634 12.55 14.20 21.27
C TYR A 634 11.29 13.33 21.36
N ALA A 635 11.37 12.21 22.06
CA ALA A 635 10.40 11.13 22.02
C ALA A 635 9.83 10.78 23.40
N ASP A 636 9.19 11.75 24.08
CA ASP A 636 8.62 11.63 25.42
C ASP A 636 7.44 10.65 25.50
N ASP A 637 6.72 10.43 24.41
CA ASP A 637 5.51 9.61 24.35
C ASP A 637 5.56 8.51 23.26
N TRP A 638 6.75 8.01 22.91
CA TRP A 638 6.93 7.04 21.81
C TRP A 638 6.01 5.82 21.89
N GLU A 639 5.89 5.18 23.06
CA GLU A 639 5.07 3.97 23.24
C GLU A 639 3.58 4.25 22.97
N THR A 640 3.10 5.39 23.43
CA THR A 640 1.73 5.84 23.16
C THR A 640 1.53 6.14 21.67
N TYR A 641 2.51 6.81 21.07
CA TYR A 641 2.43 7.21 19.67
C TYR A 641 2.43 6.00 18.73
N ARG A 642 3.40 5.08 18.88
CA ARG A 642 3.49 3.90 18.04
C ARG A 642 2.26 3.00 18.14
N THR A 643 1.67 2.86 19.33
CA THR A 643 0.47 2.04 19.55
C THR A 643 -0.77 2.70 18.96
N THR A 644 -0.92 4.01 19.14
CA THR A 644 -2.15 4.74 18.77
C THR A 644 -2.21 5.06 17.27
N ARG A 645 -1.09 5.51 16.70
CA ARG A 645 -0.98 5.95 15.30
C ARG A 645 -0.53 4.83 14.36
N GLY A 646 0.21 3.86 14.88
CA GLY A 646 0.97 2.90 14.10
C GLY A 646 2.12 3.54 13.33
N VAL A 647 3.21 2.82 13.23
CA VAL A 647 4.42 3.24 12.51
C VAL A 647 4.87 2.13 11.57
N TYR A 648 5.66 2.49 10.56
CA TYR A 648 6.19 1.54 9.59
C TYR A 648 7.54 0.94 9.99
N PHE A 649 8.26 1.60 10.91
CA PHE A 649 9.51 1.08 11.48
C PHE A 649 9.73 1.65 12.87
N ASP A 650 10.62 1.03 13.65
CA ASP A 650 10.96 1.51 14.99
C ASP A 650 11.97 2.66 14.93
N LEU A 651 11.48 3.89 15.09
CA LEU A 651 12.32 5.09 15.11
C LEU A 651 13.37 5.08 16.24
N MET A 652 13.12 4.33 17.33
CA MET A 652 14.09 4.24 18.42
C MET A 652 15.27 3.32 18.11
N ALA A 653 15.08 2.36 17.22
CA ALA A 653 16.15 1.52 16.69
C ALA A 653 16.88 2.18 15.51
N GLU A 654 16.16 2.98 14.70
CA GLU A 654 16.65 3.55 13.44
C GLU A 654 16.58 5.09 13.46
N HIS A 655 17.11 5.72 14.49
CA HIS A 655 17.07 7.18 14.65
C HIS A 655 18.18 7.90 13.85
N PRO A 656 17.93 9.16 13.40
CA PRO A 656 18.89 9.95 12.61
C PRO A 656 20.00 10.62 13.41
N GLY A 657 20.07 10.43 14.72
CA GLY A 657 21.04 11.10 15.61
C GLY A 657 20.79 10.74 17.06
N GLN A 658 20.93 11.68 17.99
CA GLN A 658 20.66 11.44 19.40
C GLN A 658 19.14 11.39 19.70
N VAL A 659 18.75 10.68 20.76
CA VAL A 659 17.35 10.56 21.23
C VAL A 659 17.27 11.06 22.68
N ALA A 660 16.33 11.97 22.96
CA ALA A 660 15.99 12.44 24.29
C ALA A 660 14.55 12.04 24.66
N ARG A 661 14.33 11.64 25.89
CA ARG A 661 13.02 11.30 26.45
C ARG A 661 12.49 12.38 27.40
N THR A 662 13.40 13.19 27.93
CA THR A 662 13.10 14.32 28.82
C THR A 662 13.76 15.60 28.31
N GLN A 663 13.27 16.74 28.82
CA GLN A 663 13.84 18.04 28.48
C GLN A 663 15.26 18.19 29.02
N GLU A 664 15.57 17.59 30.14
CA GLU A 664 16.89 17.57 30.76
C GLU A 664 17.89 16.82 29.86
N GLU A 665 17.52 15.64 29.36
CA GLU A 665 18.33 14.88 28.41
C GLU A 665 18.56 15.67 27.10
N LEU A 666 17.51 16.32 26.58
CA LEU A 666 17.61 17.15 25.40
C LEU A 666 18.63 18.29 25.59
N ALA A 667 18.52 19.00 26.70
CA ALA A 667 19.46 20.08 27.01
C ALA A 667 20.90 19.57 27.17
N GLU A 668 21.10 18.43 27.83
CA GLU A 668 22.40 17.82 28.03
C GLU A 668 23.05 17.38 26.71
N ILE A 669 22.28 16.83 25.77
CA ILE A 669 22.76 16.48 24.42
C ILE A 669 23.38 17.71 23.73
N PHE A 670 22.77 18.90 23.85
CA PHE A 670 23.32 20.12 23.26
C PHE A 670 24.51 20.66 24.05
N LEU A 671 24.45 20.69 25.37
CA LEU A 671 25.50 21.25 26.22
C LEU A 671 26.81 20.42 26.20
N SER A 672 26.68 19.08 26.16
CA SER A 672 27.82 18.17 26.05
C SER A 672 28.41 18.11 24.64
N GLY A 673 27.71 18.59 23.61
CA GLY A 673 28.12 18.46 22.21
C GLY A 673 27.78 17.11 21.59
N ALA A 674 27.08 16.21 22.28
CA ALA A 674 26.71 14.86 21.78
C ALA A 674 25.86 14.91 20.50
N TRP A 675 25.11 15.98 20.26
CA TRP A 675 24.30 16.17 19.04
C TRP A 675 25.12 16.20 17.75
N ARG A 676 26.44 16.43 17.81
CA ARG A 676 27.38 16.48 16.66
C ARG A 676 28.58 15.55 16.80
N ASP A 677 28.55 14.61 17.74
CA ASP A 677 29.59 13.63 17.94
C ASP A 677 29.65 12.56 16.84
N GLU A 678 30.63 11.66 16.91
CA GLU A 678 30.79 10.58 15.95
C GLU A 678 29.63 9.60 15.94
N SER A 679 29.00 9.33 17.09
CA SER A 679 27.83 8.46 17.20
C SER A 679 26.62 9.04 16.44
N ALA A 680 26.33 10.32 16.68
CA ALA A 680 25.29 11.05 15.96
C ALA A 680 25.56 11.11 14.44
N ALA A 681 26.84 11.27 14.05
CA ALA A 681 27.23 11.28 12.65
C ALA A 681 27.03 9.90 11.97
N LYS A 682 27.37 8.80 12.64
CA LYS A 682 27.13 7.43 12.15
C LYS A 682 25.63 7.12 11.99
N ALA A 683 24.81 7.45 13.00
CA ALA A 683 23.36 7.27 12.95
C ALA A 683 22.76 8.05 11.76
N ARG A 684 23.15 9.32 11.60
CA ARG A 684 22.70 10.16 10.49
C ARG A 684 23.12 9.61 9.12
N ALA A 685 24.33 9.11 8.99
CA ALA A 685 24.81 8.52 7.75
C ALA A 685 24.01 7.25 7.36
N ALA A 686 23.68 6.39 8.33
CA ALA A 686 22.83 5.22 8.12
C ALA A 686 21.41 5.63 7.70
N PHE A 687 20.83 6.60 8.40
CA PHE A 687 19.49 7.13 8.10
C PHE A 687 19.42 7.78 6.70
N ARG A 688 20.42 8.55 6.31
CA ARG A 688 20.53 9.14 4.97
C ARG A 688 20.60 8.10 3.87
N ARG A 689 21.40 7.05 4.02
CA ARG A 689 21.50 5.96 3.03
C ARG A 689 20.14 5.31 2.77
N ARG A 690 19.32 5.15 3.81
CA ARG A 690 18.02 4.51 3.70
C ARG A 690 16.92 5.45 3.19
N PHE A 691 16.90 6.70 3.62
CA PHE A 691 15.75 7.58 3.41
C PHE A 691 15.98 8.76 2.46
N CYS A 692 17.24 9.07 2.10
CA CYS A 692 17.56 10.06 1.08
C CYS A 692 18.04 9.41 -0.24
N GLU A 693 17.49 8.23 -0.56
CA GLU A 693 17.99 7.35 -1.61
C GLU A 693 17.92 8.01 -3.01
N TYR A 694 16.84 8.74 -3.31
CA TYR A 694 16.61 9.34 -4.64
C TYR A 694 16.73 10.87 -4.66
N ASP A 695 16.89 11.52 -3.51
CA ASP A 695 17.03 12.97 -3.41
C ASP A 695 18.48 13.40 -3.75
N ASP A 696 18.70 14.05 -4.90
CA ASP A 696 20.02 14.46 -5.39
C ASP A 696 20.07 15.87 -6.00
N GLY A 697 18.99 16.65 -5.86
CA GLY A 697 18.88 18.00 -6.40
C GLY A 697 18.32 18.09 -7.81
N ARG A 698 17.89 16.97 -8.41
CA ARG A 698 17.33 16.91 -9.77
C ARG A 698 15.96 16.23 -9.85
N ALA A 699 15.27 16.06 -8.74
CA ALA A 699 13.97 15.39 -8.71
C ALA A 699 12.91 16.13 -9.53
N ALA A 700 12.83 17.47 -9.40
CA ALA A 700 11.91 18.28 -10.17
C ALA A 700 12.17 18.17 -11.69
N GLU A 701 13.42 18.13 -12.11
CA GLU A 701 13.79 17.95 -13.51
C GLU A 701 13.30 16.62 -14.07
N ARG A 702 13.56 15.51 -13.35
CA ARG A 702 13.10 14.17 -13.78
C ARG A 702 11.59 14.13 -13.91
N VAL A 703 10.87 14.66 -12.91
CA VAL A 703 9.41 14.72 -12.94
C VAL A 703 8.90 15.54 -14.15
N VAL A 704 9.47 16.70 -14.43
CA VAL A 704 9.04 17.53 -15.56
C VAL A 704 9.31 16.84 -16.89
N ARG A 705 10.50 16.29 -17.08
CA ARG A 705 10.85 15.56 -18.31
C ARG A 705 9.96 14.35 -18.53
N ARG A 706 9.77 13.52 -17.49
CA ARG A 706 8.97 12.30 -17.60
C ARG A 706 7.47 12.55 -17.79
N VAL A 707 6.89 13.46 -17.01
CA VAL A 707 5.43 13.62 -16.92
C VAL A 707 4.89 14.67 -17.87
N PHE A 708 5.61 15.76 -18.06
CA PHE A 708 5.12 16.90 -18.86
C PHE A 708 5.72 16.95 -20.27
N LEU A 709 6.92 16.41 -20.46
CA LEU A 709 7.59 16.32 -21.76
C LEU A 709 7.54 14.92 -22.36
N ASP A 710 7.01 13.93 -21.62
CA ASP A 710 6.85 12.51 -22.03
C ASP A 710 8.17 11.86 -22.51
N GLU A 711 9.29 12.28 -21.89
CA GLU A 711 10.59 11.68 -22.18
C GLU A 711 10.66 10.25 -21.60
N PRO A 712 11.30 9.31 -22.31
CA PRO A 712 11.46 7.95 -21.82
C PRO A 712 12.43 7.89 -20.62
N GLU A 713 12.33 6.85 -19.80
CA GLU A 713 13.07 6.68 -18.55
C GLU A 713 14.59 6.75 -18.73
N ASP A 714 15.10 6.15 -19.80
CA ASP A 714 16.52 6.10 -20.17
C ASP A 714 17.11 7.45 -20.65
N ALA A 715 16.26 8.42 -20.98
CA ALA A 715 16.67 9.79 -21.32
C ALA A 715 16.75 10.72 -20.10
N LEU A 716 16.29 10.27 -18.94
CA LEU A 716 16.28 11.09 -17.73
C LEU A 716 17.67 11.16 -17.09
N PRO A 717 17.98 12.25 -16.38
CA PRO A 717 19.18 12.29 -15.57
C PRO A 717 19.21 11.15 -14.53
N PRO A 718 20.25 10.34 -14.44
CA PRO A 718 20.33 9.30 -13.43
C PRO A 718 20.36 9.89 -12.02
N VAL A 719 19.86 9.13 -11.05
CA VAL A 719 20.02 9.50 -9.63
C VAL A 719 21.49 9.32 -9.24
N LEU A 720 22.08 10.36 -8.67
CA LEU A 720 23.48 10.29 -8.23
C LEU A 720 23.61 9.38 -6.99
N PRO A 721 24.68 8.57 -6.88
CA PRO A 721 25.02 7.89 -5.63
C PRO A 721 25.14 8.87 -4.47
N ILE A 722 24.76 8.46 -3.25
CA ILE A 722 24.70 9.37 -2.10
C ILE A 722 26.07 9.98 -1.72
N GLU A 723 27.14 9.24 -1.98
CA GLU A 723 28.53 9.67 -1.80
C GLU A 723 28.98 10.77 -2.77
N ASP A 724 28.36 10.86 -3.93
CA ASP A 724 28.67 11.85 -4.97
C ASP A 724 27.86 13.16 -4.82
N ARG A 725 26.97 13.22 -3.82
CA ARG A 725 26.09 14.37 -3.59
C ARG A 725 26.71 15.36 -2.62
N THR A 726 26.69 16.64 -2.99
CA THR A 726 27.13 17.73 -2.13
C THR A 726 25.91 18.45 -1.56
N PRO A 727 25.59 18.30 -0.25
CA PRO A 727 24.54 19.08 0.39
C PRO A 727 24.82 20.58 0.37
N ALA A 728 23.76 21.39 0.50
CA ALA A 728 23.87 22.85 0.63
C ALA A 728 24.81 23.24 1.79
N PRO A 729 25.57 24.34 1.65
CA PRO A 729 26.52 24.81 2.65
C PRO A 729 25.89 24.93 4.04
N THR A 730 26.69 24.65 5.07
CA THR A 730 26.25 24.85 6.47
C THR A 730 26.11 26.36 6.77
N PRO A 731 25.31 26.74 7.78
CA PRO A 731 25.23 28.12 8.21
C PRO A 731 26.59 28.70 8.64
N GLU A 732 27.48 27.90 9.20
CA GLU A 732 28.85 28.30 9.58
C GLU A 732 29.66 28.66 8.32
N GLU A 733 29.65 27.80 7.29
CA GLU A 733 30.28 28.08 5.99
C GLU A 733 29.68 29.30 5.29
N ALA A 734 28.40 29.59 5.53
CA ALA A 734 27.73 30.75 4.95
C ALA A 734 28.06 32.06 5.66
N THR A 735 28.60 32.03 6.88
CA THR A 735 28.98 33.21 7.66
C THR A 735 30.49 33.47 7.67
N ALA A 736 31.28 32.48 7.30
CA ALA A 736 32.74 32.61 7.09
C ALA A 736 33.01 33.35 5.76
#